data_a869fc150ba7a2b3edbd4aacd6ae9c6a
#
_entry.id   a869fc150ba7a2b3edbd4aacd6ae9c6a
#
_cell.length_a   1.000
_cell.length_b   1.000
_cell.length_c   1.000
_cell.angle_alpha   90.00
_cell.angle_beta   90.00
_cell.angle_gamma   90.00
#
_symmetry.space_group_name_H-M   'P 1'
#
loop_
_entity.id
_entity.type
_entity.pdbx_description
1 polymer ?
#
loop_
_entity_poly.entity_id
_entity_poly.type
_entity_poly.pdbx_seq_one_letter_code
_entity_poly.pdbx_strand_id
1 'polypeptide(L)'
;MIIYSSTKQSFIQDFEQGVLVKKLHQTLTEKYRRIGESEIHSWQTSLSYMANVMRDFAIPDLAGVAIEYIVPNTQKRVDFIITGLDQQDKEHVVIVELKQWSEAFKVTDKDNIVSTYLGGGIRETTHPSYQAWSYCSLIENFNEDVQNRPIKLHPCAFLHNFDESISPELRDPIYNTILDISPMFTLGQMDSLRNFIKRYIPKPDTTNIMESIEHGKLRPSKSLQDSILKMLKGNKEFVLIDDQKVEFEQIKKAALDAIKNNQKTVYIVRGGPGTGKSVVAINLLAECIHSGYMAQYITSNAAPRNVYSAMLQQGYKKSEIKALFQSSGTFHTRKKNQLQIAIVDEAHRLRKKSGMFQNQGEDQIKEIINASIFSVFFIDRNQRVTFNDAGTIDKIRIFAQEQNSLIYEGVLESQFRCNGSDGYLAWLDNVLQIAETANYDGFEGDYDFRIFDNPHDMYDAIKAKNEINNKSRILAGYCWDWPKEGRMTSLVKDIQIPEHNFGISWNLGNSDTYAIDPDSINEAGCIHTTQGLEFEYVGVIIGDDLRYENGKLIVDITKRAKTDQSIKGIKKLLEENPDEAQRIADEIVKNTYRTLMTRGQKGCYIYCTNKELANYFKLAYNHQLSYTYPEGQAIDERQNIAADSSSSDKVIINSQPNKL
;
A
#
# COMPACT_ATOMS: atom_id res chain seq x y z
N MET A 1 3.65 -17.12 3.16
CA MET A 1 3.22 -18.42 3.72
C MET A 1 2.78 -19.33 2.60
N ILE A 2 3.29 -20.56 2.57
CA ILE A 2 2.91 -21.60 1.61
C ILE A 2 1.80 -22.46 2.22
N ILE A 3 0.75 -22.75 1.48
CA ILE A 3 -0.35 -23.60 1.97
C ILE A 3 0.00 -25.07 1.87
N TYR A 4 0.68 -25.45 0.80
CA TYR A 4 1.20 -26.81 0.63
C TYR A 4 2.63 -26.74 0.08
N SER A 5 3.56 -27.40 0.76
CA SER A 5 4.96 -27.52 0.36
C SER A 5 5.41 -28.99 0.43
N SER A 6 6.05 -29.48 -0.62
CA SER A 6 6.56 -30.86 -0.71
C SER A 6 7.62 -30.98 -1.81
N THR A 7 8.08 -32.23 -2.04
CA THR A 7 8.80 -32.56 -3.27
C THR A 7 7.83 -32.95 -4.38
N LYS A 8 8.30 -32.95 -5.65
CA LYS A 8 7.53 -33.47 -6.81
C LYS A 8 7.00 -34.86 -6.55
N GLN A 9 7.82 -35.76 -6.02
CA GLN A 9 7.43 -37.13 -5.73
C GLN A 9 6.26 -37.18 -4.75
N SER A 10 6.36 -36.47 -3.64
CA SER A 10 5.30 -36.41 -2.63
C SER A 10 4.03 -35.75 -3.16
N PHE A 11 4.16 -34.67 -3.97
CA PHE A 11 3.04 -34.00 -4.61
C PHE A 11 2.23 -35.01 -5.51
N ILE A 12 2.92 -35.76 -6.37
CA ILE A 12 2.27 -36.75 -7.23
C ILE A 12 1.58 -37.83 -6.39
N GLN A 13 2.25 -38.32 -5.35
CA GLN A 13 1.69 -39.32 -4.45
C GLN A 13 0.43 -38.80 -3.74
N ASP A 14 0.48 -37.61 -3.17
CA ASP A 14 -0.67 -37.00 -2.50
C ASP A 14 -1.84 -36.77 -3.44
N PHE A 15 -1.55 -36.41 -4.70
CA PHE A 15 -2.57 -36.23 -5.72
C PHE A 15 -3.23 -37.58 -6.06
N GLU A 16 -2.44 -38.64 -6.30
CA GLU A 16 -2.93 -39.99 -6.66
C GLU A 16 -3.72 -40.66 -5.53
N GLN A 17 -3.35 -40.37 -4.28
CA GLN A 17 -4.09 -40.82 -3.09
C GLN A 17 -5.36 -39.99 -2.82
N GLY A 18 -5.60 -38.92 -3.55
CA GLY A 18 -6.76 -38.02 -3.36
C GLY A 18 -6.74 -37.25 -2.04
N VAL A 19 -5.56 -37.10 -1.41
CA VAL A 19 -5.41 -36.37 -0.14
C VAL A 19 -4.97 -34.92 -0.31
N LEU A 20 -4.45 -34.56 -1.48
CA LEU A 20 -3.90 -33.22 -1.75
C LEU A 20 -4.89 -32.09 -1.45
N VAL A 21 -6.09 -32.16 -2.02
CA VAL A 21 -7.12 -31.13 -1.83
C VAL A 21 -7.58 -31.05 -0.37
N LYS A 22 -7.61 -32.17 0.33
CA LYS A 22 -7.92 -32.21 1.78
C LYS A 22 -6.85 -31.50 2.60
N LYS A 23 -5.57 -31.72 2.29
CA LYS A 23 -4.44 -31.02 2.95
C LYS A 23 -4.54 -29.51 2.73
N LEU A 24 -4.76 -29.06 1.50
CA LEU A 24 -4.94 -27.66 1.16
C LEU A 24 -6.12 -27.05 1.94
N HIS A 25 -7.28 -27.72 1.89
CA HIS A 25 -8.47 -27.25 2.59
C HIS A 25 -8.29 -27.18 4.11
N GLN A 26 -7.64 -28.20 4.70
CA GLN A 26 -7.39 -28.21 6.15
C GLN A 26 -6.47 -27.04 6.55
N THR A 27 -5.33 -26.86 5.90
CA THR A 27 -4.37 -25.78 6.20
C THR A 27 -5.02 -24.40 6.06
N LEU A 28 -5.84 -24.19 5.02
CA LEU A 28 -6.52 -22.92 4.82
C LEU A 28 -7.66 -22.70 5.83
N THR A 29 -8.41 -23.75 6.18
CA THR A 29 -9.52 -23.62 7.15
C THR A 29 -9.00 -23.34 8.56
N GLU A 30 -7.86 -23.90 8.94
CA GLU A 30 -7.20 -23.64 10.23
C GLU A 30 -6.76 -22.16 10.36
N LYS A 31 -6.40 -21.53 9.23
CA LYS A 31 -5.87 -20.16 9.20
C LYS A 31 -6.87 -19.10 8.70
N TYR A 32 -7.83 -19.46 7.85
CA TYR A 32 -8.84 -18.57 7.25
C TYR A 32 -10.23 -19.17 7.42
N ARG A 33 -11.14 -18.46 8.05
CA ARG A 33 -12.46 -18.98 8.51
C ARG A 33 -13.43 -19.47 7.44
N ARG A 34 -13.27 -19.19 6.13
CA ARG A 34 -14.17 -19.72 5.06
C ARG A 34 -13.46 -19.80 3.70
N ILE A 35 -13.60 -20.96 3.05
CA ILE A 35 -13.19 -21.20 1.66
C ILE A 35 -14.45 -21.53 0.87
N GLY A 36 -14.60 -20.93 -0.32
CA GLY A 36 -15.73 -21.16 -1.21
C GLY A 36 -15.65 -22.52 -1.91
N GLU A 37 -16.77 -23.19 -2.14
CA GLU A 37 -16.82 -24.44 -2.90
C GLU A 37 -16.27 -24.32 -4.32
N SER A 38 -16.43 -23.15 -4.95
CA SER A 38 -15.86 -22.84 -6.26
C SER A 38 -14.34 -22.87 -6.29
N GLU A 39 -13.69 -22.47 -5.21
CA GLU A 39 -12.22 -22.47 -5.06
C GLU A 39 -11.69 -23.90 -4.93
N ILE A 40 -12.37 -24.74 -4.14
CA ILE A 40 -12.04 -26.17 -4.01
C ILE A 40 -12.14 -26.87 -5.37
N HIS A 41 -13.19 -26.59 -6.13
CA HIS A 41 -13.37 -27.15 -7.47
C HIS A 41 -12.29 -26.67 -8.46
N SER A 42 -11.88 -25.40 -8.34
CA SER A 42 -10.78 -24.84 -9.12
C SER A 42 -9.48 -25.59 -8.87
N TRP A 43 -9.15 -25.88 -7.61
CA TRP A 43 -7.95 -26.66 -7.27
C TRP A 43 -7.99 -28.06 -7.84
N GLN A 44 -9.11 -28.77 -7.71
CA GLN A 44 -9.25 -30.14 -8.23
C GLN A 44 -8.91 -30.20 -9.71
N THR A 45 -9.41 -29.25 -10.48
CA THR A 45 -9.19 -29.21 -11.92
C THR A 45 -7.76 -28.78 -12.27
N SER A 46 -7.31 -27.63 -11.80
CA SER A 46 -6.00 -27.07 -12.17
C SER A 46 -4.84 -27.94 -11.71
N LEU A 47 -4.92 -28.50 -10.49
CA LEU A 47 -3.88 -29.37 -9.98
C LEU A 47 -3.81 -30.75 -10.70
N SER A 48 -4.90 -31.19 -11.31
CA SER A 48 -4.87 -32.40 -12.15
C SER A 48 -4.01 -32.19 -13.40
N TYR A 49 -4.09 -31.02 -14.01
CA TYR A 49 -3.23 -30.66 -15.14
C TYR A 49 -1.77 -30.50 -14.70
N MET A 50 -1.51 -29.87 -13.57
CA MET A 50 -0.14 -29.77 -13.05
C MET A 50 0.44 -31.12 -12.62
N ALA A 51 -0.34 -32.03 -12.04
CA ALA A 51 0.11 -33.37 -11.74
C ALA A 51 0.53 -34.10 -13.02
N ASN A 52 -0.23 -33.96 -14.11
CA ASN A 52 0.14 -34.52 -15.41
C ASN A 52 1.43 -33.89 -15.97
N VAL A 53 1.64 -32.56 -15.82
CA VAL A 53 2.90 -31.90 -16.20
C VAL A 53 4.06 -32.48 -15.39
N MET A 54 3.91 -32.60 -14.08
CA MET A 54 4.97 -33.04 -13.16
C MET A 54 5.30 -34.54 -13.23
N ARG A 55 4.48 -35.36 -13.90
CA ARG A 55 4.78 -36.80 -14.15
C ARG A 55 5.94 -37.03 -15.12
N ASP A 56 6.46 -36.01 -15.78
CA ASP A 56 7.66 -36.11 -16.59
C ASP A 56 8.87 -36.52 -15.72
N PHE A 57 9.50 -37.65 -15.99
CA PHE A 57 10.61 -38.19 -15.21
C PHE A 57 11.93 -37.43 -15.44
N ALA A 58 11.99 -36.54 -16.43
CA ALA A 58 13.13 -35.66 -16.61
C ALA A 58 13.05 -34.40 -15.67
N ILE A 59 11.92 -34.17 -15.00
CA ILE A 59 11.84 -33.27 -13.88
C ILE A 59 12.23 -34.04 -12.61
N PRO A 60 13.22 -33.59 -11.83
CA PRO A 60 13.74 -34.34 -10.68
C PRO A 60 12.67 -34.63 -9.62
N ASP A 61 12.66 -35.82 -9.04
CA ASP A 61 11.69 -36.23 -8.01
C ASP A 61 11.80 -35.40 -6.72
N LEU A 62 13.00 -34.90 -6.42
CA LEU A 62 13.26 -34.01 -5.30
C LEU A 62 13.23 -32.50 -5.69
N ALA A 63 12.70 -32.16 -6.86
CA ALA A 63 12.36 -30.74 -7.12
C ALA A 63 11.30 -30.28 -6.10
N GLY A 64 11.49 -29.09 -5.53
CA GLY A 64 10.51 -28.52 -4.60
C GLY A 64 9.22 -28.14 -5.32
N VAL A 65 8.08 -28.38 -4.69
CA VAL A 65 6.75 -28.00 -5.18
C VAL A 65 6.01 -27.28 -4.08
N ALA A 66 5.49 -26.08 -4.38
CA ALA A 66 4.56 -25.36 -3.50
C ALA A 66 3.29 -24.97 -4.25
N ILE A 67 2.18 -24.94 -3.51
CA ILE A 67 0.86 -24.58 -4.01
C ILE A 67 0.28 -23.53 -3.11
N GLU A 68 -0.37 -22.52 -3.71
CA GLU A 68 -1.02 -21.42 -3.00
C GLU A 68 -0.03 -20.70 -2.06
N TYR A 69 1.05 -20.15 -2.63
CA TYR A 69 1.91 -19.27 -1.88
C TYR A 69 1.21 -17.93 -1.72
N ILE A 70 0.71 -17.70 -0.54
CA ILE A 70 0.17 -16.39 -0.18
C ILE A 70 1.34 -15.43 -0.15
N VAL A 71 1.32 -14.52 -1.11
CA VAL A 71 2.32 -13.45 -1.16
C VAL A 71 2.14 -12.64 0.12
N PRO A 72 3.15 -12.62 0.98
CA PRO A 72 3.03 -11.96 2.26
C PRO A 72 2.54 -10.52 2.05
N ASN A 73 1.57 -10.10 2.91
CA ASN A 73 1.05 -8.74 2.94
C ASN A 73 0.07 -8.38 1.81
N THR A 74 -0.37 -9.39 1.09
CA THR A 74 -1.44 -9.26 0.10
C THR A 74 -2.43 -10.42 0.27
N GLN A 75 -3.63 -10.27 -0.27
CA GLN A 75 -4.55 -11.41 -0.44
C GLN A 75 -4.24 -12.22 -1.71
N LYS A 76 -3.14 -11.88 -2.40
CA LYS A 76 -2.75 -12.50 -3.65
C LYS A 76 -1.99 -13.78 -3.39
N ARG A 77 -2.20 -14.74 -4.28
CA ARG A 77 -1.61 -16.07 -4.17
C ARG A 77 -0.92 -16.42 -5.47
N VAL A 78 0.24 -17.05 -5.36
CA VAL A 78 0.92 -17.70 -6.47
C VAL A 78 0.42 -19.13 -6.52
N ASP A 79 -0.18 -19.52 -7.62
CA ASP A 79 -0.88 -20.80 -7.73
C ASP A 79 0.06 -21.99 -7.58
N PHE A 80 1.22 -21.98 -8.31
CA PHE A 80 2.14 -23.12 -8.31
C PHE A 80 3.60 -22.65 -8.45
N ILE A 81 4.47 -23.16 -7.59
CA ILE A 81 5.91 -22.87 -7.58
C ILE A 81 6.70 -24.18 -7.68
N ILE A 82 7.77 -24.18 -8.48
CA ILE A 82 8.70 -25.28 -8.60
C ILE A 82 10.11 -24.76 -8.34
N THR A 83 10.89 -25.44 -7.48
CA THR A 83 12.27 -25.05 -7.16
C THR A 83 13.26 -26.16 -7.48
N GLY A 84 14.48 -25.77 -7.84
CA GLY A 84 15.58 -26.66 -8.12
C GLY A 84 16.80 -25.95 -8.66
N LEU A 85 17.77 -26.71 -9.16
CA LEU A 85 19.05 -26.19 -9.64
C LEU A 85 19.18 -26.40 -11.15
N ASP A 86 19.93 -25.48 -11.80
CA ASP A 86 20.34 -25.66 -13.19
C ASP A 86 21.55 -26.61 -13.32
N GLN A 87 22.07 -26.79 -14.55
CA GLN A 87 23.24 -27.63 -14.81
C GLN A 87 24.51 -27.14 -14.11
N GLN A 88 24.57 -25.84 -13.78
CA GLN A 88 25.70 -25.17 -13.11
C GLN A 88 25.47 -25.02 -11.59
N ASP A 89 24.50 -25.74 -11.02
CA ASP A 89 24.11 -25.68 -9.61
C ASP A 89 23.64 -24.31 -9.12
N LYS A 90 23.12 -23.47 -10.05
CA LYS A 90 22.47 -22.21 -9.70
C LYS A 90 21.01 -22.43 -9.33
N GLU A 91 20.54 -21.61 -8.42
CA GLU A 91 19.18 -21.70 -7.85
C GLU A 91 18.13 -21.08 -8.78
N HIS A 92 17.13 -21.86 -9.10
CA HIS A 92 16.04 -21.46 -9.97
C HIS A 92 14.67 -21.76 -9.39
N VAL A 93 13.73 -20.86 -9.66
CA VAL A 93 12.32 -20.96 -9.28
C VAL A 93 11.48 -20.76 -10.54
N VAL A 94 10.57 -21.67 -10.83
CA VAL A 94 9.55 -21.48 -11.86
C VAL A 94 8.23 -21.20 -11.17
N ILE A 95 7.60 -20.07 -11.53
CA ILE A 95 6.28 -19.65 -11.05
C ILE A 95 5.29 -19.87 -12.19
N VAL A 96 4.25 -20.65 -11.92
CA VAL A 96 3.19 -20.96 -12.87
C VAL A 96 1.87 -20.38 -12.37
N GLU A 97 1.35 -19.40 -13.07
CA GLU A 97 -0.01 -18.89 -12.87
C GLU A 97 -1.00 -19.78 -13.61
N LEU A 98 -2.00 -20.29 -12.91
CA LEU A 98 -2.98 -21.23 -13.45
C LEU A 98 -4.30 -20.53 -13.75
N LYS A 99 -4.83 -20.73 -14.95
CA LYS A 99 -6.14 -20.18 -15.33
C LYS A 99 -7.03 -21.25 -15.95
N GLN A 100 -8.31 -21.23 -15.51
CA GLN A 100 -9.36 -22.09 -16.08
C GLN A 100 -10.19 -21.35 -17.14
N TRP A 101 -9.70 -20.25 -17.68
CA TRP A 101 -10.44 -19.49 -18.68
C TRP A 101 -10.66 -20.32 -19.93
N SER A 102 -11.85 -20.24 -20.50
CA SER A 102 -12.18 -20.77 -21.82
C SER A 102 -12.15 -19.69 -22.90
N GLU A 103 -12.37 -18.43 -22.48
CA GLU A 103 -12.43 -17.27 -23.38
C GLU A 103 -11.74 -16.07 -22.73
N ALA A 104 -11.09 -15.26 -23.53
CA ALA A 104 -10.57 -13.97 -23.13
C ALA A 104 -10.47 -13.05 -24.36
N PHE A 105 -10.67 -11.76 -24.14
CA PHE A 105 -10.73 -10.76 -25.20
C PHE A 105 -9.69 -9.68 -24.96
N LYS A 106 -9.12 -9.20 -26.05
CA LYS A 106 -8.17 -8.10 -26.06
C LYS A 106 -8.82 -6.78 -25.63
N VAL A 107 -8.11 -6.01 -24.82
CA VAL A 107 -8.46 -4.62 -24.50
C VAL A 107 -7.42 -3.70 -25.14
N THR A 108 -7.83 -2.96 -26.19
CA THR A 108 -6.90 -2.25 -27.07
C THR A 108 -6.19 -1.06 -26.46
N ASP A 109 -6.83 -0.35 -25.55
CA ASP A 109 -6.33 0.94 -25.06
C ASP A 109 -5.69 0.85 -23.65
N LYS A 110 -5.36 -0.37 -23.19
CA LYS A 110 -4.81 -0.64 -21.87
C LYS A 110 -3.67 -1.65 -21.94
N ASP A 111 -2.51 -1.26 -21.42
CA ASP A 111 -1.31 -2.10 -21.44
C ASP A 111 -1.45 -3.32 -20.51
N ASN A 112 -1.29 -4.55 -21.07
CA ASN A 112 -1.39 -5.83 -20.37
C ASN A 112 -2.71 -6.06 -19.61
N ILE A 113 -3.81 -5.49 -20.10
CA ILE A 113 -5.17 -5.74 -19.61
C ILE A 113 -5.93 -6.55 -20.66
N VAL A 114 -6.71 -7.51 -20.17
CA VAL A 114 -7.62 -8.36 -20.96
C VAL A 114 -8.99 -8.35 -20.31
N SER A 115 -10.02 -8.77 -21.03
CA SER A 115 -11.33 -9.02 -20.44
C SER A 115 -11.70 -10.49 -20.56
N THR A 116 -12.31 -11.03 -19.53
CA THR A 116 -12.76 -12.42 -19.46
C THR A 116 -13.98 -12.55 -18.55
N TYR A 117 -14.61 -13.70 -18.54
CA TYR A 117 -15.74 -13.96 -17.67
C TYR A 117 -15.28 -14.30 -16.24
N LEU A 118 -15.57 -13.40 -15.29
CA LEU A 118 -15.21 -13.52 -13.89
C LEU A 118 -16.40 -13.10 -12.99
N GLY A 119 -16.71 -13.92 -11.99
CA GLY A 119 -17.71 -13.58 -10.97
C GLY A 119 -19.10 -13.22 -11.54
N GLY A 120 -19.53 -13.95 -12.58
CA GLY A 120 -20.85 -13.79 -13.18
C GLY A 120 -20.95 -12.71 -14.28
N GLY A 121 -19.84 -12.13 -14.76
CA GLY A 121 -19.82 -11.14 -15.84
C GLY A 121 -18.46 -11.02 -16.53
N ILE A 122 -18.44 -10.31 -17.67
CA ILE A 122 -17.18 -9.96 -18.35
C ILE A 122 -16.53 -8.83 -17.57
N ARG A 123 -15.28 -9.05 -17.12
CA ARG A 123 -14.49 -8.08 -16.36
C ARG A 123 -13.10 -7.93 -16.94
N GLU A 124 -12.54 -6.73 -16.77
CA GLU A 124 -11.16 -6.45 -17.07
C GLU A 124 -10.26 -6.98 -15.94
N THR A 125 -9.16 -7.60 -16.33
CA THR A 125 -8.12 -8.12 -15.42
C THR A 125 -6.76 -8.05 -16.11
N THR A 126 -5.69 -8.30 -15.36
CA THR A 126 -4.34 -8.37 -15.93
C THR A 126 -4.20 -9.59 -16.85
N HIS A 127 -3.38 -9.45 -17.89
CA HIS A 127 -2.98 -10.59 -18.73
C HIS A 127 -2.29 -11.65 -17.85
N PRO A 128 -2.57 -12.96 -18.02
CA PRO A 128 -2.00 -14.02 -17.17
C PRO A 128 -0.47 -14.01 -17.10
N SER A 129 0.21 -13.74 -18.21
CA SER A 129 1.67 -13.57 -18.24
C SER A 129 2.14 -12.38 -17.42
N TYR A 130 1.39 -11.25 -17.44
CA TYR A 130 1.70 -10.10 -16.60
C TYR A 130 1.51 -10.43 -15.12
N GLN A 131 0.48 -11.16 -14.78
CA GLN A 131 0.20 -11.56 -13.41
C GLN A 131 1.37 -12.42 -12.85
N ALA A 132 1.78 -13.48 -13.57
CA ALA A 132 2.91 -14.30 -13.18
C ALA A 132 4.21 -13.49 -13.03
N TRP A 133 4.50 -12.60 -13.98
CA TRP A 133 5.66 -11.72 -13.92
C TRP A 133 5.60 -10.75 -12.75
N SER A 134 4.43 -10.18 -12.46
CA SER A 134 4.27 -9.24 -11.36
C SER A 134 4.53 -9.90 -10.00
N TYR A 135 4.16 -11.16 -9.84
CA TYR A 135 4.45 -11.94 -8.63
C TYR A 135 5.93 -12.29 -8.50
N CYS A 136 6.62 -12.66 -9.59
CA CYS A 136 8.07 -12.80 -9.59
C CYS A 136 8.75 -11.51 -9.14
N SER A 137 8.37 -10.38 -9.75
CA SER A 137 8.92 -9.07 -9.41
C SER A 137 8.65 -8.68 -7.96
N LEU A 138 7.49 -9.06 -7.42
CA LEU A 138 7.17 -8.82 -6.02
C LEU A 138 8.08 -9.65 -5.10
N ILE A 139 8.26 -10.93 -5.36
CA ILE A 139 9.15 -11.80 -4.57
C ILE A 139 10.59 -11.27 -4.65
N GLU A 140 11.11 -10.93 -5.83
CA GLU A 140 12.45 -10.36 -6.02
C GLU A 140 12.65 -9.04 -5.27
N ASN A 141 11.65 -8.17 -5.24
CA ASN A 141 11.75 -6.86 -4.62
C ASN A 141 11.46 -6.84 -3.12
N PHE A 142 10.81 -7.85 -2.57
CA PHE A 142 10.38 -7.86 -1.18
C PHE A 142 10.89 -9.03 -0.32
N ASN A 143 11.38 -10.13 -0.91
CA ASN A 143 11.93 -11.24 -0.15
C ASN A 143 13.44 -11.06 0.06
N GLU A 144 13.88 -10.90 1.32
CA GLU A 144 15.29 -10.63 1.65
C GLU A 144 16.22 -11.77 1.23
N ASP A 145 15.80 -13.02 1.39
CA ASP A 145 16.62 -14.17 1.02
C ASP A 145 16.82 -14.25 -0.48
N VAL A 146 15.78 -13.95 -1.26
CA VAL A 146 15.88 -13.87 -2.74
C VAL A 146 16.77 -12.70 -3.16
N GLN A 147 16.76 -11.58 -2.42
CA GLN A 147 17.64 -10.43 -2.71
C GLN A 147 19.11 -10.73 -2.39
N ASN A 148 19.38 -11.47 -1.32
CA ASN A 148 20.72 -11.77 -0.85
C ASN A 148 21.37 -13.00 -1.51
N ARG A 149 20.56 -13.89 -2.10
CA ARG A 149 20.98 -15.09 -2.82
C ARG A 149 20.77 -14.90 -4.32
N PRO A 150 21.59 -15.49 -5.17
CA PRO A 150 21.46 -15.37 -6.63
C PRO A 150 20.32 -16.26 -7.20
N ILE A 151 19.18 -16.32 -6.52
CA ILE A 151 18.00 -17.08 -6.94
C ILE A 151 17.35 -16.39 -8.14
N LYS A 152 17.12 -17.12 -9.22
CA LYS A 152 16.46 -16.61 -10.43
C LYS A 152 15.04 -17.09 -10.54
N LEU A 153 14.10 -16.18 -10.71
CA LEU A 153 12.68 -16.49 -10.87
C LEU A 153 12.28 -16.48 -12.35
N HIS A 154 11.46 -17.45 -12.76
CA HIS A 154 11.00 -17.62 -14.13
C HIS A 154 9.47 -17.71 -14.16
N PRO A 155 8.78 -16.60 -14.50
CA PRO A 155 7.33 -16.61 -14.58
C PRO A 155 6.84 -17.28 -15.85
N CYS A 156 5.69 -17.94 -15.74
CA CYS A 156 4.89 -18.36 -16.89
C CYS A 156 3.42 -18.51 -16.48
N ALA A 157 2.53 -18.56 -17.47
CA ALA A 157 1.11 -18.82 -17.25
C ALA A 157 0.69 -20.11 -17.98
N PHE A 158 -0.21 -20.88 -17.35
CA PHE A 158 -0.79 -22.07 -17.95
C PHE A 158 -2.32 -22.01 -17.92
N LEU A 159 -2.91 -21.79 -19.10
CA LEU A 159 -4.34 -21.71 -19.32
C LEU A 159 -4.83 -23.07 -19.87
N HIS A 160 -5.02 -24.01 -18.97
CA HIS A 160 -5.22 -25.41 -19.33
C HIS A 160 -6.56 -25.72 -20.04
N ASN A 161 -7.56 -24.84 -19.96
CA ASN A 161 -8.85 -24.94 -20.66
C ASN A 161 -8.96 -24.00 -21.87
N PHE A 162 -7.96 -23.19 -22.14
CA PHE A 162 -8.00 -22.15 -23.16
C PHE A 162 -7.57 -22.72 -24.53
N ASP A 163 -8.49 -22.76 -25.48
CA ASP A 163 -8.20 -23.13 -26.86
C ASP A 163 -7.82 -21.90 -27.67
N GLU A 164 -6.53 -21.77 -27.94
CA GLU A 164 -5.95 -20.64 -28.69
C GLU A 164 -6.44 -20.57 -30.16
N SER A 165 -6.88 -21.71 -30.73
CA SER A 165 -7.43 -21.74 -32.09
C SER A 165 -8.81 -21.05 -32.17
N ILE A 166 -9.54 -21.01 -31.06
CA ILE A 166 -10.85 -20.36 -30.94
C ILE A 166 -10.72 -18.90 -30.54
N SER A 167 -9.77 -18.58 -29.64
CA SER A 167 -9.58 -17.23 -29.10
C SER A 167 -8.10 -16.84 -29.12
N PRO A 168 -7.55 -16.39 -30.26
CA PRO A 168 -6.13 -16.05 -30.40
C PRO A 168 -5.74 -14.70 -29.75
N GLU A 169 -6.66 -13.97 -29.18
CA GLU A 169 -6.49 -12.57 -28.77
C GLU A 169 -5.46 -12.36 -27.67
N LEU A 170 -5.19 -13.38 -26.83
CA LEU A 170 -4.13 -13.31 -25.82
C LEU A 170 -2.71 -13.33 -26.41
N ARG A 171 -2.55 -13.66 -27.70
CA ARG A 171 -1.31 -13.62 -28.46
C ARG A 171 -1.21 -12.39 -29.38
N ASP A 172 -2.13 -11.45 -29.24
CA ASP A 172 -2.04 -10.21 -30.03
C ASP A 172 -0.68 -9.54 -29.84
N PRO A 173 -0.09 -8.96 -30.90
CA PRO A 173 1.22 -8.29 -30.82
C PRO A 173 1.37 -7.24 -29.73
N ILE A 174 0.28 -6.65 -29.24
CA ILE A 174 0.31 -5.69 -28.13
C ILE A 174 0.83 -6.32 -26.82
N TYR A 175 0.75 -7.65 -26.67
CA TYR A 175 1.21 -8.39 -25.51
C TYR A 175 2.62 -9.01 -25.69
N ASN A 176 3.28 -8.88 -26.83
CA ASN A 176 4.56 -9.53 -27.12
C ASN A 176 5.60 -9.27 -26.02
N THR A 177 5.71 -8.03 -25.56
CA THR A 177 6.70 -7.66 -24.53
C THR A 177 6.55 -8.49 -23.26
N ILE A 178 5.32 -8.75 -22.81
CA ILE A 178 5.12 -9.55 -21.60
C ILE A 178 5.19 -11.04 -21.88
N LEU A 179 4.79 -11.48 -23.06
CA LEU A 179 4.89 -12.89 -23.48
C LEU A 179 6.35 -13.34 -23.64
N ASP A 180 7.25 -12.45 -24.05
CA ASP A 180 8.70 -12.74 -24.13
C ASP A 180 9.33 -12.92 -22.73
N ILE A 181 8.83 -12.19 -21.73
CA ILE A 181 9.30 -12.26 -20.34
C ILE A 181 8.66 -13.46 -19.60
N SER A 182 7.37 -13.64 -19.78
CA SER A 182 6.54 -14.61 -19.09
C SER A 182 5.70 -15.37 -20.12
N PRO A 183 6.23 -16.47 -20.66
CA PRO A 183 5.52 -17.22 -21.70
C PRO A 183 4.21 -17.80 -21.20
N MET A 184 3.24 -17.86 -22.09
CA MET A 184 1.92 -18.43 -21.85
C MET A 184 1.80 -19.79 -22.56
N PHE A 185 1.31 -20.78 -21.85
CA PHE A 185 0.98 -22.10 -22.36
C PHE A 185 -0.52 -22.31 -22.29
N THR A 186 -1.09 -22.95 -23.31
CA THR A 186 -2.54 -23.14 -23.45
C THR A 186 -2.89 -24.64 -23.60
N LEU A 187 -4.15 -24.93 -23.82
CA LEU A 187 -4.62 -26.32 -24.04
C LEU A 187 -3.80 -26.98 -25.15
N GLY A 188 -3.31 -28.18 -24.89
CA GLY A 188 -2.44 -28.93 -25.81
C GLY A 188 -0.96 -28.58 -25.76
N GLN A 189 -0.54 -27.53 -25.00
CA GLN A 189 0.86 -27.13 -24.90
C GLN A 189 1.58 -27.62 -23.62
N MET A 190 1.09 -28.71 -23.02
CA MET A 190 1.66 -29.28 -21.80
C MET A 190 3.14 -29.67 -21.95
N ASP A 191 3.55 -30.22 -23.12
CA ASP A 191 4.95 -30.58 -23.37
C ASP A 191 5.85 -29.35 -23.49
N SER A 192 5.33 -28.21 -23.98
CA SER A 192 6.03 -26.95 -24.01
C SER A 192 6.29 -26.42 -22.59
N LEU A 193 5.30 -26.54 -21.70
CA LEU A 193 5.47 -26.19 -20.28
C LEU A 193 6.47 -27.14 -19.59
N ARG A 194 6.43 -28.46 -19.86
CA ARG A 194 7.45 -29.40 -19.36
C ARG A 194 8.85 -29.03 -19.80
N ASN A 195 9.02 -28.66 -21.07
CA ASN A 195 10.32 -28.23 -21.60
C ASN A 195 10.79 -26.92 -20.97
N PHE A 196 9.88 -25.99 -20.67
CA PHE A 196 10.18 -24.77 -19.94
C PHE A 196 10.68 -25.07 -18.53
N ILE A 197 10.00 -25.94 -17.77
CA ILE A 197 10.43 -26.36 -16.43
C ILE A 197 11.80 -27.04 -16.48
N LYS A 198 11.98 -28.04 -17.35
CA LYS A 198 13.24 -28.78 -17.51
C LYS A 198 14.43 -27.90 -17.92
N ARG A 199 14.19 -26.80 -18.61
CA ARG A 199 15.23 -25.84 -19.00
C ARG A 199 15.90 -25.20 -17.78
N TYR A 200 15.12 -24.93 -16.74
CA TYR A 200 15.60 -24.21 -15.55
C TYR A 200 15.84 -25.12 -14.35
N ILE A 201 15.13 -26.23 -14.27
CA ILE A 201 15.17 -27.17 -13.14
C ILE A 201 15.51 -28.60 -13.61
N PRO A 202 16.71 -28.83 -14.15
CA PRO A 202 17.17 -30.18 -14.47
C PRO A 202 17.74 -30.97 -13.27
N LYS A 203 17.98 -30.29 -12.12
CA LYS A 203 18.49 -30.91 -10.90
C LYS A 203 17.57 -30.62 -9.70
N PRO A 204 17.58 -31.47 -8.66
CA PRO A 204 16.72 -31.30 -7.48
C PRO A 204 17.05 -30.04 -6.67
N ASP A 205 16.11 -29.64 -5.82
CA ASP A 205 16.33 -28.60 -4.81
C ASP A 205 17.09 -29.21 -3.61
N THR A 206 18.38 -28.99 -3.57
CA THR A 206 19.27 -29.44 -2.47
C THR A 206 19.73 -28.30 -1.58
N THR A 207 19.30 -27.07 -1.84
CA THR A 207 19.72 -25.86 -1.14
C THR A 207 18.59 -25.18 -0.37
N ASN A 208 17.46 -25.86 -0.23
CA ASN A 208 16.26 -25.36 0.47
C ASN A 208 15.76 -24.02 -0.07
N ILE A 209 15.66 -23.89 -1.41
CA ILE A 209 15.17 -22.68 -2.07
C ILE A 209 13.74 -22.37 -1.62
N MET A 210 12.90 -23.43 -1.53
CA MET A 210 11.50 -23.28 -1.13
C MET A 210 11.38 -22.70 0.29
N GLU A 211 12.19 -23.16 1.22
CA GLU A 211 12.23 -22.64 2.59
C GLU A 211 12.65 -21.18 2.63
N SER A 212 13.60 -20.77 1.78
CA SER A 212 14.02 -19.37 1.65
C SER A 212 12.90 -18.47 1.10
N ILE A 213 12.08 -18.97 0.18
CA ILE A 213 10.92 -18.23 -0.31
C ILE A 213 9.85 -18.11 0.77
N GLU A 214 9.60 -19.18 1.54
CA GLU A 214 8.59 -19.20 2.58
C GLU A 214 8.94 -18.34 3.79
N HIS A 215 10.17 -18.46 4.28
CA HIS A 215 10.63 -17.83 5.51
C HIS A 215 11.48 -16.59 5.29
N GLY A 216 11.76 -16.22 4.03
CA GLY A 216 12.49 -15.01 3.70
C GLY A 216 11.75 -13.77 4.22
N LYS A 217 12.46 -12.95 5.01
CA LYS A 217 11.88 -11.73 5.57
C LYS A 217 11.45 -10.78 4.46
N LEU A 218 10.31 -10.15 4.68
CA LEU A 218 9.84 -9.13 3.76
C LEU A 218 10.59 -7.83 3.98
N ARG A 219 11.37 -7.46 3.00
CA ARG A 219 12.10 -6.21 3.01
C ARG A 219 12.01 -5.56 1.64
N PRO A 220 11.36 -4.38 1.55
CA PRO A 220 11.39 -3.62 0.31
C PRO A 220 12.85 -3.35 -0.10
N SER A 221 13.23 -3.76 -1.31
CA SER A 221 14.57 -3.47 -1.85
C SER A 221 14.74 -1.98 -2.16
N LYS A 222 13.64 -1.26 -2.35
CA LYS A 222 13.60 0.13 -2.81
C LYS A 222 12.52 0.91 -2.09
N SER A 223 12.78 2.19 -1.80
CA SER A 223 11.74 3.14 -1.40
C SER A 223 11.30 3.98 -2.61
N LEU A 224 10.07 4.48 -2.57
CA LEU A 224 9.55 5.37 -3.63
C LEU A 224 10.43 6.62 -3.79
N GLN A 225 10.85 7.20 -2.67
CA GLN A 225 11.70 8.39 -2.67
C GLN A 225 13.06 8.15 -3.34
N ASP A 226 13.68 6.97 -3.17
CA ASP A 226 14.96 6.63 -3.79
C ASP A 226 14.83 6.33 -5.29
N SER A 227 13.66 5.90 -5.73
CA SER A 227 13.40 5.43 -7.10
C SER A 227 12.79 6.49 -8.02
N ILE A 228 12.30 7.60 -7.47
CA ILE A 228 11.52 8.59 -8.21
C ILE A 228 12.26 9.16 -9.43
N LEU A 229 13.57 9.40 -9.32
CA LEU A 229 14.39 9.91 -10.44
C LEU A 229 14.40 8.95 -11.62
N LYS A 230 14.55 7.65 -11.34
CA LYS A 230 14.60 6.60 -12.37
C LYS A 230 13.22 6.40 -12.99
N MET A 231 12.15 6.47 -12.19
CA MET A 231 10.77 6.37 -12.67
C MET A 231 10.44 7.49 -13.64
N LEU A 232 10.78 8.73 -13.33
CA LEU A 232 10.57 9.87 -14.23
C LEU A 232 11.47 9.84 -15.47
N LYS A 233 12.55 9.05 -15.46
CA LYS A 233 13.35 8.75 -16.66
C LYS A 233 12.85 7.55 -17.48
N GLY A 234 11.71 6.95 -17.11
CA GLY A 234 11.07 5.85 -17.83
C GLY A 234 11.43 4.45 -17.35
N ASN A 235 12.20 4.32 -16.28
CA ASN A 235 12.51 3.01 -15.72
C ASN A 235 11.33 2.51 -14.89
N LYS A 236 10.88 1.28 -15.15
CA LYS A 236 9.83 0.61 -14.36
C LYS A 236 10.44 0.10 -13.05
N GLU A 237 10.62 0.99 -12.07
CA GLU A 237 11.20 0.65 -10.76
C GLU A 237 10.21 -0.10 -9.84
N PHE A 238 8.92 0.18 -9.96
CA PHE A 238 7.85 -0.51 -9.26
C PHE A 238 6.89 -1.14 -10.25
N VAL A 239 6.75 -2.44 -10.17
CA VAL A 239 5.73 -3.19 -10.91
C VAL A 239 4.40 -3.03 -10.19
N LEU A 240 3.41 -2.53 -10.91
CA LEU A 240 2.04 -2.46 -10.39
C LEU A 240 1.43 -3.85 -10.46
N ILE A 241 0.94 -4.35 -9.34
CA ILE A 241 0.34 -5.68 -9.30
C ILE A 241 -1.18 -5.61 -9.43
N ASP A 242 -1.75 -6.60 -10.10
CA ASP A 242 -3.19 -6.86 -10.25
C ASP A 242 -4.08 -5.62 -10.21
N ASP A 243 -4.76 -5.37 -9.07
CA ASP A 243 -5.67 -4.25 -8.85
C ASP A 243 -4.99 -2.87 -9.08
N GLN A 244 -3.75 -2.70 -8.66
CA GLN A 244 -3.00 -1.46 -8.95
C GLN A 244 -2.80 -1.25 -10.44
N LYS A 245 -2.48 -2.32 -11.19
CA LYS A 245 -2.28 -2.24 -12.65
C LYS A 245 -3.59 -1.97 -13.37
N VAL A 246 -4.66 -2.66 -13.00
CA VAL A 246 -6.00 -2.44 -13.56
C VAL A 246 -6.46 -1.01 -13.31
N GLU A 247 -6.34 -0.55 -12.06
CA GLU A 247 -6.74 0.81 -11.66
C GLU A 247 -5.91 1.88 -12.37
N PHE A 248 -4.59 1.69 -12.46
CA PHE A 248 -3.69 2.58 -13.19
C PHE A 248 -4.11 2.74 -14.66
N GLU A 249 -4.39 1.63 -15.36
CA GLU A 249 -4.78 1.68 -16.77
C GLU A 249 -6.18 2.29 -16.95
N GLN A 250 -7.09 2.11 -16.00
CA GLN A 250 -8.39 2.77 -16.01
C GLN A 250 -8.26 4.28 -15.83
N ILE A 251 -7.43 4.73 -14.88
CA ILE A 251 -7.15 6.15 -14.64
C ILE A 251 -6.51 6.77 -15.89
N LYS A 252 -5.50 6.12 -16.46
CA LYS A 252 -4.79 6.55 -17.67
C LYS A 252 -5.76 6.70 -18.82
N LYS A 253 -6.61 5.71 -19.09
CA LYS A 253 -7.62 5.77 -20.14
C LYS A 253 -8.61 6.91 -19.90
N ALA A 254 -9.15 7.06 -18.70
CA ALA A 254 -10.06 8.13 -18.37
C ALA A 254 -9.44 9.52 -18.58
N ALA A 255 -8.13 9.67 -18.26
CA ALA A 255 -7.39 10.91 -18.49
C ALA A 255 -7.25 11.23 -19.99
N LEU A 256 -6.90 10.23 -20.81
CA LEU A 256 -6.75 10.40 -22.25
C LEU A 256 -8.09 10.73 -22.93
N ASP A 257 -9.16 10.03 -22.56
CA ASP A 257 -10.51 10.28 -23.07
C ASP A 257 -11.00 11.68 -22.66
N ALA A 258 -10.74 12.11 -21.43
CA ALA A 258 -11.07 13.45 -20.96
C ALA A 258 -10.38 14.55 -21.79
N ILE A 259 -9.09 14.38 -22.08
CA ILE A 259 -8.32 15.34 -22.90
C ILE A 259 -8.81 15.34 -24.33
N LYS A 260 -8.96 14.16 -24.94
CA LYS A 260 -9.39 13.98 -26.33
C LYS A 260 -10.75 14.62 -26.59
N ASN A 261 -11.69 14.43 -25.66
CA ASN A 261 -13.07 14.91 -25.79
C ASN A 261 -13.26 16.30 -25.16
N ASN A 262 -12.22 16.90 -24.57
CA ASN A 262 -12.29 18.12 -23.76
C ASN A 262 -13.41 18.07 -22.71
N GLN A 263 -13.61 16.89 -22.11
CA GLN A 263 -14.65 16.60 -21.13
C GLN A 263 -14.06 16.64 -19.74
N LYS A 264 -14.54 17.54 -18.87
CA LYS A 264 -14.09 17.60 -17.48
C LYS A 264 -14.40 16.29 -16.77
N THR A 265 -13.38 15.69 -16.16
CA THR A 265 -13.47 14.36 -15.57
C THR A 265 -12.74 14.33 -14.22
N VAL A 266 -13.36 13.73 -13.24
CA VAL A 266 -12.81 13.52 -11.89
C VAL A 266 -12.74 12.02 -11.61
N TYR A 267 -11.58 11.56 -11.15
CA TYR A 267 -11.37 10.17 -10.73
C TYR A 267 -11.05 10.15 -9.22
N ILE A 268 -11.72 9.31 -8.44
CA ILE A 268 -11.52 9.19 -7.00
C ILE A 268 -10.96 7.81 -6.70
N VAL A 269 -9.73 7.74 -6.18
CA VAL A 269 -9.07 6.48 -5.81
C VAL A 269 -9.02 6.37 -4.30
N ARG A 270 -9.74 5.40 -3.78
CA ARG A 270 -9.75 5.07 -2.35
C ARG A 270 -8.67 4.06 -2.02
N GLY A 271 -8.00 4.21 -0.89
CA GLY A 271 -7.05 3.20 -0.41
C GLY A 271 -6.55 3.53 0.99
N GLY A 272 -6.33 2.50 1.78
CA GLY A 272 -5.76 2.61 3.12
C GLY A 272 -4.28 3.03 3.11
N PRO A 273 -3.65 3.14 4.29
CA PRO A 273 -2.21 3.39 4.38
C PRO A 273 -1.45 2.23 3.73
N GLY A 274 -0.44 2.52 2.90
CA GLY A 274 0.41 1.48 2.32
C GLY A 274 -0.15 0.72 1.11
N THR A 275 -1.34 1.09 0.58
CA THR A 275 -1.90 0.44 -0.62
C THR A 275 -1.24 0.87 -1.93
N GLY A 276 -0.17 1.65 -1.88
CA GLY A 276 0.57 2.08 -3.06
C GLY A 276 -0.01 3.30 -3.79
N LYS A 277 -0.91 4.07 -3.16
CA LYS A 277 -1.49 5.30 -3.74
C LYS A 277 -0.44 6.22 -4.37
N SER A 278 0.60 6.55 -3.62
CA SER A 278 1.69 7.42 -4.11
C SER A 278 2.51 6.75 -5.21
N VAL A 279 2.67 5.42 -5.18
CA VAL A 279 3.35 4.67 -6.25
C VAL A 279 2.55 4.77 -7.55
N VAL A 280 1.23 4.55 -7.50
CA VAL A 280 0.34 4.70 -8.67
C VAL A 280 0.36 6.14 -9.17
N ALA A 281 0.29 7.14 -8.26
CA ALA A 281 0.32 8.57 -8.60
C ALA A 281 1.61 8.98 -9.32
N ILE A 282 2.77 8.53 -8.86
CA ILE A 282 4.07 8.84 -9.49
C ILE A 282 4.26 8.08 -10.82
N ASN A 283 3.82 6.81 -10.92
CA ASN A 283 3.81 6.10 -12.20
C ASN A 283 2.93 6.82 -13.23
N LEU A 284 1.75 7.31 -12.81
CA LEU A 284 0.86 8.08 -13.67
C LEU A 284 1.51 9.39 -14.12
N LEU A 285 2.18 10.12 -13.22
CA LEU A 285 2.93 11.32 -13.58
C LEU A 285 4.01 11.03 -14.62
N ALA A 286 4.81 9.98 -14.40
CA ALA A 286 5.87 9.57 -15.33
C ALA A 286 5.31 9.22 -16.71
N GLU A 287 4.27 8.42 -16.77
CA GLU A 287 3.60 8.01 -18.01
C GLU A 287 3.04 9.22 -18.78
N CYS A 288 2.37 10.15 -18.08
CA CYS A 288 1.84 11.36 -18.69
C CYS A 288 2.95 12.25 -19.29
N ILE A 289 4.08 12.40 -18.59
CA ILE A 289 5.23 13.17 -19.06
C ILE A 289 5.83 12.54 -20.31
N HIS A 290 6.05 11.21 -20.32
CA HIS A 290 6.58 10.49 -21.48
C HIS A 290 5.65 10.55 -22.68
N SER A 291 4.35 10.56 -22.44
CA SER A 291 3.34 10.72 -23.49
C SER A 291 3.13 12.18 -23.93
N GLY A 292 3.89 13.14 -23.40
CA GLY A 292 3.84 14.56 -23.78
C GLY A 292 2.66 15.35 -23.21
N TYR A 293 1.98 14.84 -22.18
CA TYR A 293 0.87 15.53 -21.54
C TYR A 293 1.33 16.46 -20.41
N MET A 294 0.65 17.57 -20.24
CA MET A 294 0.87 18.49 -19.13
C MET A 294 0.21 17.95 -17.85
N ALA A 295 0.99 17.25 -17.06
CA ALA A 295 0.56 16.68 -15.78
C ALA A 295 1.29 17.31 -14.59
N GLN A 296 0.62 17.43 -13.43
CA GLN A 296 1.20 17.93 -12.18
C GLN A 296 0.80 17.03 -11.02
N TYR A 297 1.81 16.68 -10.21
CA TYR A 297 1.61 16.04 -8.90
C TYR A 297 1.36 17.12 -7.85
N ILE A 298 0.25 16.99 -7.15
CA ILE A 298 -0.29 18.01 -6.26
C ILE A 298 -0.47 17.40 -4.87
N THR A 299 0.11 18.02 -3.86
CA THR A 299 -0.15 17.62 -2.47
C THR A 299 -0.08 18.84 -1.54
N SER A 300 -0.91 18.83 -0.51
CA SER A 300 -0.88 19.87 0.54
C SER A 300 0.36 19.77 1.41
N ASN A 301 0.94 18.57 1.55
CA ASN A 301 2.09 18.35 2.41
C ASN A 301 3.39 18.79 1.75
N ALA A 302 4.21 19.57 2.47
CA ALA A 302 5.50 20.06 1.97
C ALA A 302 6.58 18.97 1.99
N ALA A 303 6.58 18.07 2.98
CA ALA A 303 7.64 17.11 3.19
C ALA A 303 7.89 16.18 1.97
N PRO A 304 6.90 15.49 1.38
CA PRO A 304 7.14 14.70 0.18
C PRO A 304 7.65 15.54 -0.99
N ARG A 305 7.10 16.76 -1.20
CA ARG A 305 7.56 17.63 -2.28
C ARG A 305 9.01 18.04 -2.12
N ASN A 306 9.45 18.36 -0.91
CA ASN A 306 10.83 18.78 -0.63
C ASN A 306 11.80 17.61 -0.84
N VAL A 307 11.46 16.44 -0.32
CA VAL A 307 12.26 15.21 -0.50
C VAL A 307 12.35 14.83 -1.99
N TYR A 308 11.22 14.77 -2.69
CA TYR A 308 11.20 14.48 -4.13
C TYR A 308 11.98 15.53 -4.93
N SER A 309 11.85 16.80 -4.56
CA SER A 309 12.61 17.87 -5.21
C SER A 309 14.12 17.72 -5.00
N ALA A 310 14.56 17.36 -3.80
CA ALA A 310 15.97 17.13 -3.51
C ALA A 310 16.53 15.94 -4.31
N MET A 311 15.80 14.82 -4.37
CA MET A 311 16.20 13.65 -5.12
C MET A 311 16.26 13.89 -6.64
N LEU A 312 15.33 14.68 -7.16
CA LEU A 312 15.24 14.98 -8.59
C LEU A 312 16.26 16.00 -9.09
N GLN A 313 16.84 16.83 -8.22
CA GLN A 313 17.89 17.80 -8.59
C GLN A 313 19.15 17.14 -9.16
N GLN A 314 19.33 15.82 -8.98
CA GLN A 314 20.40 15.06 -9.61
C GLN A 314 20.21 14.88 -11.14
N GLY A 315 19.03 15.14 -11.68
CA GLY A 315 18.73 14.89 -13.09
C GLY A 315 17.80 15.89 -13.77
N TYR A 316 17.19 16.79 -13.02
CA TYR A 316 16.25 17.80 -13.50
C TYR A 316 16.61 19.20 -12.98
N LYS A 317 16.29 20.23 -13.75
CA LYS A 317 16.42 21.62 -13.31
C LYS A 317 15.37 21.95 -12.23
N LYS A 318 15.74 22.81 -11.30
CA LYS A 318 14.82 23.22 -10.20
C LYS A 318 13.51 23.82 -10.72
N SER A 319 13.52 24.50 -11.87
CA SER A 319 12.32 25.03 -12.51
C SER A 319 11.39 23.93 -13.05
N GLU A 320 11.96 22.86 -13.63
CA GLU A 320 11.19 21.71 -14.14
C GLU A 320 10.54 20.96 -12.98
N ILE A 321 11.29 20.68 -11.93
CA ILE A 321 10.79 20.04 -10.71
C ILE A 321 9.64 20.85 -10.13
N LYS A 322 9.82 22.18 -10.01
CA LYS A 322 8.78 23.07 -9.50
C LYS A 322 7.54 23.13 -10.39
N ALA A 323 7.68 22.90 -11.70
CA ALA A 323 6.55 22.80 -12.61
C ALA A 323 5.77 21.48 -12.41
N LEU A 324 6.46 20.37 -12.08
CA LEU A 324 5.86 19.05 -11.90
C LEU A 324 5.20 18.86 -10.52
N PHE A 325 5.83 19.37 -9.45
CA PHE A 325 5.39 19.17 -8.05
C PHE A 325 4.85 20.47 -7.46
N GLN A 326 3.54 20.51 -7.27
CA GLN A 326 2.82 21.71 -6.86
C GLN A 326 2.18 21.58 -5.48
N SER A 327 2.04 22.72 -4.80
CA SER A 327 1.19 22.83 -3.62
C SER A 327 -0.27 23.02 -4.03
N SER A 328 -1.20 22.35 -3.36
CA SER A 328 -2.64 22.54 -3.55
C SER A 328 -3.08 24.01 -3.40
N GLY A 329 -2.40 24.77 -2.54
CA GLY A 329 -2.69 26.18 -2.28
C GLY A 329 -2.40 27.15 -3.45
N THR A 330 -1.81 26.69 -4.55
CA THR A 330 -1.51 27.55 -5.72
C THR A 330 -2.63 27.58 -6.77
N PHE A 331 -3.70 26.81 -6.55
CA PHE A 331 -4.74 26.62 -7.57
C PHE A 331 -5.84 27.70 -7.57
N HIS A 332 -6.01 28.46 -6.52
CA HIS A 332 -7.02 29.53 -6.41
C HIS A 332 -6.88 30.65 -7.46
N THR A 333 -5.69 30.84 -8.05
CA THR A 333 -5.46 31.86 -9.09
C THR A 333 -5.48 31.32 -10.52
N ARG A 334 -5.63 30.01 -10.68
CA ARG A 334 -5.56 29.36 -12.00
C ARG A 334 -6.86 29.51 -12.78
N LYS A 335 -6.71 29.67 -14.11
CA LYS A 335 -7.84 29.72 -15.02
C LYS A 335 -8.44 28.33 -15.22
N LYS A 336 -9.72 28.30 -15.60
CA LYS A 336 -10.44 27.06 -15.94
C LYS A 336 -9.69 26.29 -17.03
N ASN A 337 -9.51 24.95 -16.80
CA ASN A 337 -8.87 24.02 -17.73
C ASN A 337 -7.44 24.42 -18.18
N GLN A 338 -6.71 25.16 -17.34
CA GLN A 338 -5.33 25.56 -17.62
C GLN A 338 -4.35 24.38 -17.56
N LEU A 339 -4.68 23.32 -16.84
CA LEU A 339 -3.91 22.09 -16.68
C LEU A 339 -4.63 20.93 -17.36
N GLN A 340 -3.91 20.03 -18.05
CA GLN A 340 -4.52 18.85 -18.63
C GLN A 340 -4.84 17.82 -17.55
N ILE A 341 -3.85 17.45 -16.74
CA ILE A 341 -3.94 16.37 -15.74
C ILE A 341 -3.47 16.86 -14.39
N ALA A 342 -4.35 16.83 -13.39
CA ALA A 342 -4.06 17.05 -11.98
C ALA A 342 -4.02 15.71 -11.24
N ILE A 343 -2.86 15.36 -10.64
CA ILE A 343 -2.69 14.13 -9.85
C ILE A 343 -2.56 14.56 -8.40
N VAL A 344 -3.62 14.38 -7.62
CA VAL A 344 -3.74 14.87 -6.25
C VAL A 344 -3.48 13.71 -5.28
N ASP A 345 -2.33 13.74 -4.62
CA ASP A 345 -2.00 12.77 -3.59
C ASP A 345 -2.29 13.31 -2.19
N GLU A 346 -2.62 12.41 -1.25
CA GLU A 346 -3.05 12.74 0.11
C GLU A 346 -4.25 13.73 0.10
N ALA A 347 -5.26 13.46 -0.73
CA ALA A 347 -6.37 14.39 -0.96
C ALA A 347 -7.19 14.71 0.31
N HIS A 348 -7.17 13.86 1.32
CA HIS A 348 -7.77 14.12 2.64
C HIS A 348 -7.15 15.34 3.35
N ARG A 349 -5.93 15.75 2.96
CA ARG A 349 -5.22 16.93 3.49
C ARG A 349 -5.58 18.26 2.82
N LEU A 350 -6.42 18.22 1.78
CA LEU A 350 -6.86 19.46 1.13
C LEU A 350 -7.67 20.33 2.10
N ARG A 351 -7.51 21.64 1.97
CA ARG A 351 -8.11 22.64 2.87
C ARG A 351 -9.22 23.42 2.20
N LYS A 352 -10.13 23.95 3.02
CA LYS A 352 -11.21 24.82 2.52
C LYS A 352 -10.64 26.09 1.89
N LYS A 353 -9.62 26.70 2.49
CA LYS A 353 -8.99 27.93 1.96
C LYS A 353 -7.48 27.84 1.95
N SER A 354 -6.88 28.54 1.02
CA SER A 354 -5.43 28.66 0.85
C SER A 354 -4.85 29.89 1.56
N GLY A 355 -3.51 30.00 1.55
CA GLY A 355 -2.77 31.10 2.18
C GLY A 355 -2.49 30.85 3.67
N MET A 356 -1.50 31.59 4.20
CA MET A 356 -1.05 31.46 5.59
C MET A 356 -2.18 31.77 6.59
N PHE A 357 -3.06 32.71 6.26
CA PHE A 357 -4.21 33.11 7.07
C PHE A 357 -5.51 32.45 6.65
N GLN A 358 -5.50 31.46 5.74
CA GLN A 358 -6.68 30.79 5.19
C GLN A 358 -7.73 31.79 4.65
N ASN A 359 -7.25 32.78 3.94
CA ASN A 359 -8.06 33.87 3.40
C ASN A 359 -8.05 33.97 1.87
N GLN A 360 -7.40 33.01 1.19
CA GLN A 360 -7.29 32.95 -0.27
C GLN A 360 -8.10 31.79 -0.82
N GLY A 361 -8.79 32.03 -1.93
CA GLY A 361 -9.59 31.02 -2.60
C GLY A 361 -10.90 30.68 -1.90
N GLU A 362 -11.55 29.66 -2.39
CA GLU A 362 -12.85 29.17 -1.93
C GLU A 362 -12.76 27.77 -1.30
N ASP A 363 -12.32 26.78 -2.09
CA ASP A 363 -12.03 25.41 -1.65
C ASP A 363 -11.01 24.77 -2.58
N GLN A 364 -9.93 24.18 -2.03
CA GLN A 364 -8.84 23.63 -2.82
C GLN A 364 -9.28 22.50 -3.76
N ILE A 365 -10.28 21.69 -3.36
CA ILE A 365 -10.84 20.65 -4.23
C ILE A 365 -11.50 21.30 -5.44
N LYS A 366 -12.38 22.28 -5.21
CA LYS A 366 -13.11 23.01 -6.26
C LYS A 366 -12.15 23.72 -7.20
N GLU A 367 -11.11 24.34 -6.67
CA GLU A 367 -10.08 25.07 -7.42
C GLU A 367 -9.26 24.14 -8.32
N ILE A 368 -8.86 22.98 -7.82
CA ILE A 368 -8.12 21.97 -8.61
C ILE A 368 -8.99 21.40 -9.73
N ILE A 369 -10.25 21.03 -9.43
CA ILE A 369 -11.19 20.57 -10.45
C ILE A 369 -11.42 21.65 -11.50
N ASN A 370 -11.60 22.92 -11.10
CA ASN A 370 -11.78 24.03 -12.05
C ASN A 370 -10.58 24.20 -12.97
N ALA A 371 -9.36 24.11 -12.41
CA ALA A 371 -8.11 24.39 -13.13
C ALA A 371 -7.69 23.28 -14.10
N SER A 372 -8.25 22.07 -14.00
CA SER A 372 -7.83 20.91 -14.80
C SER A 372 -8.94 20.34 -15.66
N ILE A 373 -8.57 19.69 -16.77
CA ILE A 373 -9.48 18.89 -17.61
C ILE A 373 -9.76 17.57 -16.91
N PHE A 374 -8.71 16.87 -16.49
CA PHE A 374 -8.79 15.64 -15.72
C PHE A 374 -8.16 15.84 -14.34
N SER A 375 -8.81 15.37 -13.29
CA SER A 375 -8.24 15.33 -11.93
C SER A 375 -8.45 13.97 -11.29
N VAL A 376 -7.38 13.38 -10.77
CA VAL A 376 -7.44 12.17 -9.95
C VAL A 376 -7.08 12.50 -8.51
N PHE A 377 -7.91 12.03 -7.57
CA PHE A 377 -7.76 12.26 -6.14
C PHE A 377 -7.49 10.94 -5.43
N PHE A 378 -6.26 10.75 -4.94
CA PHE A 378 -5.90 9.62 -4.08
C PHE A 378 -6.21 9.99 -2.63
N ILE A 379 -7.13 9.26 -2.00
CA ILE A 379 -7.68 9.61 -0.69
C ILE A 379 -7.69 8.42 0.26
N ASP A 380 -7.39 8.70 1.53
CA ASP A 380 -7.57 7.79 2.65
C ASP A 380 -8.60 8.39 3.62
N ARG A 381 -9.68 7.66 3.91
CA ARG A 381 -10.75 8.16 4.79
C ARG A 381 -10.31 8.34 6.25
N ASN A 382 -9.33 7.56 6.69
CA ASN A 382 -8.95 7.43 8.10
C ASN A 382 -7.64 8.17 8.43
N GLN A 383 -7.22 9.14 7.61
CA GLN A 383 -5.97 9.88 7.85
C GLN A 383 -6.17 11.39 8.05
N ARG A 384 -7.29 11.81 8.60
CA ARG A 384 -7.46 13.18 9.07
C ARG A 384 -6.57 13.43 10.28
N VAL A 385 -5.63 14.35 10.19
CA VAL A 385 -4.66 14.67 11.24
C VAL A 385 -4.62 16.17 11.61
N THR A 386 -5.44 17.01 10.95
CA THR A 386 -5.63 18.40 11.35
C THR A 386 -7.09 18.81 11.29
N PHE A 387 -7.45 19.79 12.13
CA PHE A 387 -8.80 20.38 12.15
C PHE A 387 -9.21 20.96 10.79
N ASN A 388 -8.22 21.49 10.06
CA ASN A 388 -8.43 22.16 8.76
C ASN A 388 -8.40 21.20 7.56
N ASP A 389 -8.17 19.91 7.77
CA ASP A 389 -8.25 18.88 6.72
C ASP A 389 -9.72 18.77 6.31
N ALA A 390 -10.02 19.14 5.08
CA ALA A 390 -11.38 19.24 4.55
C ALA A 390 -11.65 18.31 3.38
N GLY A 391 -10.64 17.56 2.93
CA GLY A 391 -10.76 16.61 1.82
C GLY A 391 -11.59 15.40 2.18
N THR A 392 -12.78 15.30 1.61
CA THR A 392 -13.66 14.12 1.75
C THR A 392 -14.16 13.69 0.38
N ILE A 393 -14.50 12.40 0.24
CA ILE A 393 -15.04 11.86 -1.00
C ILE A 393 -16.32 12.60 -1.41
N ASP A 394 -17.19 12.87 -0.44
CA ASP A 394 -18.47 13.54 -0.71
C ASP A 394 -18.28 14.96 -1.23
N LYS A 395 -17.31 15.71 -0.69
CA LYS A 395 -16.98 17.03 -1.22
C LYS A 395 -16.40 16.97 -2.63
N ILE A 396 -15.54 15.99 -2.90
CA ILE A 396 -15.01 15.80 -4.27
C ILE A 396 -16.17 15.54 -5.23
N ARG A 397 -17.13 14.68 -4.87
CA ARG A 397 -18.31 14.41 -5.67
C ARG A 397 -19.17 15.65 -5.89
N ILE A 398 -19.48 16.40 -4.82
CA ILE A 398 -20.28 17.62 -4.90
C ILE A 398 -19.64 18.63 -5.86
N PHE A 399 -18.37 18.95 -5.68
CA PHE A 399 -17.69 19.93 -6.54
C PHE A 399 -17.48 19.44 -7.98
N ALA A 400 -17.33 18.12 -8.17
CA ALA A 400 -17.30 17.54 -9.51
C ALA A 400 -18.65 17.70 -10.22
N GLN A 401 -19.76 17.45 -9.51
CA GLN A 401 -21.12 17.64 -10.02
C GLN A 401 -21.42 19.10 -10.33
N GLU A 402 -21.04 20.03 -9.44
CA GLU A 402 -21.20 21.49 -9.68
C GLU A 402 -20.47 21.94 -10.96
N GLN A 403 -19.42 21.25 -11.37
CA GLN A 403 -18.65 21.56 -12.58
C GLN A 403 -18.99 20.69 -13.78
N ASN A 404 -20.09 19.93 -13.73
CA ASN A 404 -20.54 19.00 -14.77
C ASN A 404 -19.45 18.02 -15.20
N SER A 405 -18.68 17.49 -14.23
CA SER A 405 -17.62 16.52 -14.49
C SER A 405 -18.19 15.10 -14.59
N LEU A 406 -17.61 14.26 -15.45
CA LEU A 406 -17.75 12.81 -15.31
C LEU A 406 -17.02 12.35 -14.05
N ILE A 407 -17.61 11.41 -13.32
CA ILE A 407 -17.04 10.90 -12.05
C ILE A 407 -16.79 9.41 -12.19
N TYR A 408 -15.55 9.00 -11.91
CA TYR A 408 -15.15 7.61 -11.78
C TYR A 408 -14.60 7.36 -10.39
N GLU A 409 -14.76 6.13 -9.89
CA GLU A 409 -14.24 5.73 -8.59
C GLU A 409 -13.52 4.39 -8.69
N GLY A 410 -12.43 4.26 -7.97
CA GLY A 410 -11.64 3.04 -7.85
C GLY A 410 -11.14 2.80 -6.43
N VAL A 411 -10.64 1.59 -6.18
CA VAL A 411 -10.14 1.16 -4.87
C VAL A 411 -8.82 0.43 -5.02
N LEU A 412 -7.87 0.76 -4.15
CA LEU A 412 -6.62 0.02 -3.98
C LEU A 412 -6.69 -0.75 -2.66
N GLU A 413 -6.71 -2.08 -2.73
CA GLU A 413 -6.91 -2.95 -1.56
C GLU A 413 -5.61 -3.54 -1.02
N SER A 414 -4.62 -3.82 -1.88
CA SER A 414 -3.37 -4.47 -1.49
C SER A 414 -2.51 -3.61 -0.56
N GLN A 415 -2.03 -4.16 0.56
CA GLN A 415 -1.24 -3.47 1.58
C GLN A 415 0.25 -3.83 1.49
N PHE A 416 1.15 -2.83 1.47
CA PHE A 416 2.60 -3.01 1.32
C PHE A 416 3.46 -2.38 2.43
N ARG A 417 2.85 -1.74 3.45
CA ARG A 417 3.56 -1.18 4.60
C ARG A 417 3.60 -2.12 5.78
N CYS A 418 4.43 -1.76 6.75
CA CYS A 418 4.56 -2.47 8.02
C CYS A 418 4.85 -3.96 7.83
N ASN A 419 5.80 -4.29 6.93
CA ASN A 419 6.01 -5.65 6.46
C ASN A 419 4.71 -6.30 5.95
N GLY A 420 3.74 -5.45 5.47
CA GLY A 420 2.38 -5.80 5.08
C GLY A 420 1.58 -6.50 6.16
N SER A 421 1.88 -6.28 7.40
CA SER A 421 1.12 -6.82 8.50
C SER A 421 -0.24 -6.11 8.59
N ASP A 422 -1.23 -6.63 7.87
CA ASP A 422 -2.64 -6.23 8.07
C ASP A 422 -3.02 -6.46 9.53
N GLY A 423 -2.46 -7.49 10.17
CA GLY A 423 -2.59 -7.75 11.58
C GLY A 423 -2.10 -6.59 12.45
N TYR A 424 -0.92 -6.02 12.15
CA TYR A 424 -0.41 -4.86 12.90
C TYR A 424 -1.31 -3.63 12.74
N LEU A 425 -1.77 -3.34 11.52
CA LEU A 425 -2.65 -2.20 11.28
C LEU A 425 -4.01 -2.39 11.96
N ALA A 426 -4.59 -3.59 11.85
CA ALA A 426 -5.85 -3.93 12.51
C ALA A 426 -5.71 -3.89 14.04
N TRP A 427 -4.62 -4.44 14.58
CA TRP A 427 -4.30 -4.33 16.00
C TRP A 427 -4.11 -2.88 16.45
N LEU A 428 -3.41 -2.07 15.66
CA LEU A 428 -3.18 -0.66 15.97
C LEU A 428 -4.49 0.14 15.95
N ASP A 429 -5.40 -0.14 15.01
CA ASP A 429 -6.73 0.47 14.97
C ASP A 429 -7.56 0.10 16.21
N ASN A 430 -7.45 -1.13 16.67
CA ASN A 430 -8.12 -1.61 17.86
C ASN A 430 -7.52 -0.97 19.13
N VAL A 431 -6.21 -1.07 19.31
CA VAL A 431 -5.52 -0.59 20.52
C VAL A 431 -5.59 0.93 20.68
N LEU A 432 -5.66 1.67 19.55
CA LEU A 432 -5.94 3.11 19.57
C LEU A 432 -7.44 3.44 19.68
N GLN A 433 -8.30 2.43 19.76
CA GLN A 433 -9.77 2.58 19.82
C GLN A 433 -10.30 3.46 18.67
N ILE A 434 -9.74 3.25 17.44
CA ILE A 434 -10.22 3.89 16.21
C ILE A 434 -11.32 3.04 15.60
N ALA A 435 -11.12 1.72 15.52
CA ALA A 435 -12.08 0.75 15.05
C ALA A 435 -11.90 -0.59 15.80
N GLU A 436 -12.99 -1.27 16.06
CA GLU A 436 -12.95 -2.63 16.59
C GLU A 436 -12.52 -3.59 15.48
N THR A 437 -11.51 -4.40 15.76
CA THR A 437 -10.98 -5.39 14.82
C THR A 437 -10.80 -6.73 15.50
N ALA A 438 -10.65 -7.80 14.72
CA ALA A 438 -10.39 -9.14 15.25
C ALA A 438 -9.00 -9.28 15.92
N ASN A 439 -8.09 -8.34 15.67
CA ASN A 439 -6.71 -8.33 16.20
C ASN A 439 -6.61 -7.53 17.51
N TYR A 440 -7.51 -7.75 18.45
CA TYR A 440 -7.54 -7.02 19.74
C TYR A 440 -6.43 -7.43 20.69
N ASP A 441 -5.89 -8.64 20.57
CA ASP A 441 -4.96 -9.28 21.49
C ASP A 441 -3.55 -9.46 20.88
N GLY A 442 -3.18 -8.67 19.87
CA GLY A 442 -1.88 -8.71 19.22
C GLY A 442 -1.95 -8.99 17.73
N PHE A 443 -0.83 -9.28 17.14
CA PHE A 443 -0.70 -9.63 15.73
C PHE A 443 0.44 -10.63 15.52
N GLU A 444 0.30 -11.47 14.52
CA GLU A 444 1.32 -12.41 14.08
C GLU A 444 2.12 -11.80 12.91
N GLY A 445 3.41 -12.12 12.84
CA GLY A 445 4.28 -11.73 11.74
C GLY A 445 5.60 -11.09 12.17
N ASP A 446 6.46 -10.81 11.19
CA ASP A 446 7.84 -10.35 11.40
C ASP A 446 7.99 -8.82 11.59
N TYR A 447 6.91 -8.09 11.90
CA TYR A 447 7.02 -6.67 12.16
C TYR A 447 7.65 -6.42 13.52
N ASP A 448 8.84 -5.78 13.55
CA ASP A 448 9.61 -5.52 14.78
C ASP A 448 8.96 -4.39 15.60
N PHE A 449 7.99 -4.75 16.44
CA PHE A 449 7.32 -3.82 17.34
C PHE A 449 7.88 -3.96 18.76
N ARG A 450 8.29 -2.83 19.37
CA ARG A 450 8.84 -2.81 20.73
C ARG A 450 8.33 -1.64 21.55
N ILE A 451 8.18 -1.87 22.85
CA ILE A 451 7.75 -0.87 23.82
C ILE A 451 8.88 -0.69 24.83
N PHE A 452 9.36 0.54 24.97
CA PHE A 452 10.49 0.86 25.83
C PHE A 452 10.03 1.62 27.07
N ASP A 453 10.59 1.28 28.23
CA ASP A 453 10.36 2.00 29.49
C ASP A 453 11.31 3.19 29.66
N ASN A 454 12.40 3.22 28.90
CA ASN A 454 13.40 4.27 28.90
C ASN A 454 13.56 4.87 27.51
N PRO A 455 13.38 6.20 27.32
CA PRO A 455 13.52 6.83 26.01
C PRO A 455 14.95 6.81 25.47
N HIS A 456 15.98 6.70 26.31
CA HIS A 456 17.36 6.52 25.86
C HIS A 456 17.54 5.19 25.14
N ASP A 457 17.02 4.09 25.70
CA ASP A 457 17.14 2.77 25.10
C ASP A 457 16.43 2.70 23.73
N MET A 458 15.26 3.35 23.61
CA MET A 458 14.57 3.47 22.32
C MET A 458 15.38 4.29 21.31
N TYR A 459 15.92 5.45 21.75
CA TYR A 459 16.73 6.32 20.90
C TYR A 459 17.98 5.60 20.39
N ASP A 460 18.72 4.92 21.29
CA ASP A 460 19.95 4.19 20.91
C ASP A 460 19.65 3.02 19.97
N ALA A 461 18.54 2.32 20.19
CA ALA A 461 18.09 1.26 19.27
C ALA A 461 17.76 1.79 17.87
N ILE A 462 17.05 2.91 17.75
CA ILE A 462 16.75 3.55 16.47
C ILE A 462 18.00 4.12 15.81
N LYS A 463 18.88 4.72 16.59
CA LYS A 463 20.17 5.25 16.10
C LYS A 463 21.02 4.14 15.49
N ALA A 464 21.14 3.00 16.16
CA ALA A 464 21.84 1.83 15.63
C ALA A 464 21.23 1.33 14.30
N LYS A 465 19.90 1.35 14.17
CA LYS A 465 19.23 1.05 12.89
C LYS A 465 19.54 2.08 11.82
N ASN A 466 19.62 3.38 12.19
CA ASN A 466 19.92 4.47 11.27
C ASN A 466 21.35 4.43 10.72
N GLU A 467 22.32 3.99 11.53
CA GLU A 467 23.73 3.86 11.13
C GLU A 467 23.92 2.89 9.95
N ILE A 468 23.01 1.95 9.74
CA ILE A 468 23.08 0.97 8.65
C ILE A 468 22.87 1.63 7.29
N ASN A 469 21.86 2.52 7.16
CA ASN A 469 21.45 3.02 5.84
C ASN A 469 20.75 4.38 5.85
N ASN A 470 20.78 5.10 6.96
CA ASN A 470 20.13 6.41 7.13
C ASN A 470 18.61 6.42 6.90
N LYS A 471 17.91 5.32 7.18
CA LYS A 471 16.46 5.17 6.95
C LYS A 471 15.63 4.97 8.22
N SER A 472 16.14 5.42 9.37
CA SER A 472 15.42 5.31 10.64
C SER A 472 15.33 6.67 11.32
N ARG A 473 14.21 6.99 11.97
CA ARG A 473 13.96 8.32 12.55
C ARG A 473 13.22 8.25 13.88
N ILE A 474 13.42 9.28 14.69
CA ILE A 474 12.62 9.52 15.92
C ILE A 474 11.45 10.45 15.57
N LEU A 475 10.25 10.09 15.96
CA LEU A 475 9.02 10.83 15.73
C LEU A 475 8.35 11.13 17.07
N ALA A 476 7.61 12.23 17.17
CA ALA A 476 6.86 12.53 18.37
C ALA A 476 5.51 13.21 18.11
N GLY A 477 4.59 13.05 19.04
CA GLY A 477 3.35 13.83 19.13
C GLY A 477 3.62 15.31 19.41
N TYR A 478 2.65 16.16 19.16
CA TYR A 478 2.83 17.63 19.27
C TYR A 478 2.57 18.13 20.70
N CYS A 479 3.32 17.60 21.69
CA CYS A 479 3.10 17.87 23.13
C CYS A 479 4.07 18.87 23.73
N TRP A 480 5.13 19.25 23.04
CA TRP A 480 6.16 20.16 23.54
C TRP A 480 6.15 21.47 22.75
N ASP A 481 6.28 22.60 23.48
CA ASP A 481 6.39 23.89 22.83
C ASP A 481 7.67 23.99 22.00
N TRP A 482 7.57 24.66 20.86
CA TRP A 482 8.66 24.83 19.91
C TRP A 482 9.16 26.28 19.91
N PRO A 483 10.09 26.64 20.82
CA PRO A 483 10.60 27.99 20.94
C PRO A 483 11.37 28.41 19.69
N LYS A 484 11.37 29.71 19.39
CA LYS A 484 12.02 30.23 18.18
C LYS A 484 13.54 30.03 18.20
N GLU A 485 14.14 30.14 19.38
CA GLU A 485 15.57 30.03 19.65
C GLU A 485 16.14 28.67 19.32
N GLY A 486 15.34 27.59 19.50
CA GLY A 486 15.75 26.20 19.28
C GLY A 486 15.61 25.72 17.83
N ARG A 487 14.91 26.46 16.98
CA ARG A 487 14.50 25.96 15.65
C ARG A 487 15.63 25.68 14.66
N MET A 488 16.81 26.23 14.88
CA MET A 488 17.94 26.14 13.94
C MET A 488 19.13 25.38 14.53
N THR A 489 19.01 24.81 15.71
CA THR A 489 20.13 24.13 16.37
C THR A 489 19.67 22.91 17.16
N SER A 490 20.39 21.80 17.00
CA SER A 490 20.20 20.59 17.81
C SER A 490 20.73 20.69 19.25
N LEU A 491 21.30 21.82 19.62
CA LEU A 491 21.77 22.07 21.00
C LEU A 491 20.60 22.33 21.96
N VAL A 492 19.49 22.89 21.44
CA VAL A 492 18.27 23.08 22.24
C VAL A 492 17.45 21.81 22.21
N LYS A 493 17.14 21.28 23.40
CA LYS A 493 16.34 20.08 23.58
C LYS A 493 14.91 20.47 23.94
N ASP A 494 14.06 20.59 22.93
CA ASP A 494 12.67 21.03 23.11
C ASP A 494 11.80 19.94 23.73
N ILE A 495 11.97 18.68 23.27
CA ILE A 495 11.35 17.53 23.90
C ILE A 495 12.20 17.15 25.11
N GLN A 496 11.60 17.28 26.28
CA GLN A 496 12.25 16.92 27.55
C GLN A 496 11.41 15.92 28.30
N ILE A 497 12.07 14.87 28.80
CA ILE A 497 11.48 13.83 29.67
C ILE A 497 12.33 13.81 30.94
N PRO A 498 11.98 14.68 31.91
CA PRO A 498 12.84 14.90 33.13
C PRO A 498 13.05 13.65 33.95
N GLU A 499 12.07 12.76 34.03
CA GLU A 499 12.16 11.51 34.80
C GLU A 499 13.34 10.62 34.37
N HIS A 500 13.74 10.72 33.10
CA HIS A 500 14.84 9.96 32.52
C HIS A 500 16.05 10.84 32.18
N ASN A 501 16.02 12.14 32.49
CA ASN A 501 17.04 13.08 32.07
C ASN A 501 17.26 13.02 30.51
N PHE A 502 16.21 12.74 29.76
CA PHE A 502 16.24 12.62 28.31
C PHE A 502 15.82 13.94 27.66
N GLY A 503 16.53 14.31 26.58
CA GLY A 503 16.15 15.45 25.79
C GLY A 503 16.58 15.32 24.33
N ILE A 504 15.69 15.67 23.41
CA ILE A 504 15.94 15.68 21.97
C ILE A 504 15.36 16.96 21.35
N SER A 505 15.99 17.48 20.29
CA SER A 505 15.49 18.63 19.57
C SER A 505 14.23 18.28 18.79
N TRP A 506 13.35 19.26 18.59
CA TRP A 506 12.08 19.08 17.91
C TRP A 506 12.11 19.76 16.54
N ASN A 507 11.94 18.96 15.46
CA ASN A 507 11.56 19.43 14.13
C ASN A 507 12.31 20.70 13.68
N LEU A 508 13.64 20.62 13.53
CA LEU A 508 14.50 21.75 13.23
C LEU A 508 14.06 22.47 11.94
N GLY A 509 14.13 23.81 11.94
CA GLY A 509 13.61 24.64 10.85
C GLY A 509 14.43 24.60 9.56
N ASN A 510 15.61 23.99 9.57
CA ASN A 510 16.47 23.77 8.42
C ASN A 510 16.36 22.34 7.84
N SER A 511 15.48 21.50 8.37
CA SER A 511 15.30 20.12 7.92
C SER A 511 14.11 19.94 6.96
N ASP A 512 14.10 20.73 5.89
CA ASP A 512 13.11 20.56 4.79
C ASP A 512 13.16 19.15 4.17
N THR A 513 14.27 18.44 4.34
CA THR A 513 14.57 17.11 3.87
C THR A 513 14.76 16.10 5.00
N TYR A 514 14.05 16.27 6.11
CA TYR A 514 14.15 15.45 7.32
C TYR A 514 14.31 13.94 7.09
N ALA A 515 13.56 13.39 6.13
CA ALA A 515 13.59 11.94 5.87
C ALA A 515 14.93 11.43 5.31
N ILE A 516 15.70 12.27 4.63
CA ILE A 516 16.94 11.88 3.94
C ILE A 516 18.19 12.52 4.50
N ASP A 517 18.06 13.53 5.36
CA ASP A 517 19.19 14.22 5.99
C ASP A 517 19.81 13.31 7.06
N PRO A 518 21.13 12.99 6.99
CA PRO A 518 21.80 12.15 7.98
C PRO A 518 21.75 12.71 9.40
N ASP A 519 21.77 14.03 9.57
CA ASP A 519 21.78 14.69 10.89
C ASP A 519 20.41 14.65 11.56
N SER A 520 19.33 14.35 10.82
CA SER A 520 17.97 14.30 11.35
C SER A 520 17.73 13.18 12.39
N ILE A 521 18.67 12.27 12.58
CA ILE A 521 18.60 11.33 13.70
C ILE A 521 18.74 12.04 15.07
N ASN A 522 19.32 13.24 15.11
CA ASN A 522 19.52 14.02 16.33
C ASN A 522 18.32 14.90 16.69
N GLU A 523 17.24 14.81 15.92
CA GLU A 523 15.98 15.52 16.16
C GLU A 523 14.78 14.56 16.06
N ALA A 524 13.68 14.92 16.69
CA ALA A 524 12.40 14.25 16.49
C ALA A 524 11.58 14.99 15.43
N GLY A 525 11.09 14.25 14.45
CA GLY A 525 10.14 14.74 13.45
C GLY A 525 8.70 14.72 13.96
N CYS A 526 7.83 15.44 13.29
CA CYS A 526 6.39 15.47 13.56
C CYS A 526 5.58 14.90 12.39
N ILE A 527 4.27 14.84 12.56
CA ILE A 527 3.35 14.38 11.52
C ILE A 527 3.53 15.14 10.20
N HIS A 528 3.85 16.43 10.24
CA HIS A 528 3.99 17.27 9.04
C HIS A 528 5.29 17.03 8.28
N THR A 529 6.35 16.57 8.95
CA THR A 529 7.64 16.25 8.32
C THR A 529 7.75 14.81 7.85
N THR A 530 6.80 13.94 8.21
CA THR A 530 6.88 12.51 7.96
C THR A 530 5.73 11.91 7.16
N GLN A 531 4.56 12.55 7.15
CA GLN A 531 3.40 12.05 6.40
C GLN A 531 3.68 12.07 4.89
N GLY A 532 3.36 10.96 4.22
CA GLY A 532 3.65 10.74 2.80
C GLY A 532 5.07 10.24 2.53
N LEU A 533 5.90 10.02 3.58
CA LEU A 533 7.24 9.47 3.52
C LEU A 533 7.31 8.12 4.24
N GLU A 534 8.37 7.37 3.99
CA GLU A 534 8.59 6.02 4.51
C GLU A 534 9.99 5.89 5.11
N PHE A 535 10.06 5.16 6.22
CA PHE A 535 11.30 4.84 6.94
C PHE A 535 11.40 3.32 7.12
N GLU A 536 12.58 2.79 7.37
CA GLU A 536 12.70 1.39 7.74
C GLU A 536 12.24 1.15 9.19
N TYR A 537 12.74 1.98 10.11
CA TYR A 537 12.32 1.95 11.51
C TYR A 537 11.93 3.34 11.99
N VAL A 538 10.96 3.38 12.88
CA VAL A 538 10.58 4.60 13.58
C VAL A 538 10.55 4.39 15.08
N GLY A 539 11.08 5.37 15.83
CA GLY A 539 10.91 5.48 17.27
C GLY A 539 9.87 6.55 17.58
N VAL A 540 8.73 6.21 18.16
CA VAL A 540 7.62 7.14 18.38
C VAL A 540 7.51 7.49 19.86
N ILE A 541 7.67 8.77 20.19
CA ILE A 541 7.42 9.30 21.53
C ILE A 541 5.95 9.73 21.62
N ILE A 542 5.18 9.06 22.45
CA ILE A 542 3.77 9.36 22.73
C ILE A 542 3.73 10.26 23.95
N GLY A 543 3.22 11.46 23.82
CA GLY A 543 3.12 12.45 24.89
C GLY A 543 1.82 12.35 25.68
N ASP A 544 1.64 13.29 26.62
CA ASP A 544 0.51 13.32 27.54
C ASP A 544 -0.84 13.68 26.91
N ASP A 545 -0.85 14.01 25.61
CA ASP A 545 -2.08 14.23 24.85
C ASP A 545 -2.87 12.93 24.57
N LEU A 546 -2.22 11.76 24.79
CA LEU A 546 -2.84 10.45 24.76
C LEU A 546 -2.45 9.66 26.01
N ARG A 547 -3.42 9.34 26.85
CA ARG A 547 -3.23 8.60 28.09
C ARG A 547 -4.20 7.41 28.18
N TYR A 548 -3.89 6.49 29.08
CA TYR A 548 -4.81 5.40 29.42
C TYR A 548 -5.21 5.54 30.89
N GLU A 549 -6.49 5.70 31.14
CA GLU A 549 -7.04 5.91 32.49
C GLU A 549 -8.37 5.16 32.62
N ASN A 550 -8.55 4.42 33.71
CA ASN A 550 -9.81 3.73 34.04
C ASN A 550 -10.36 2.85 32.90
N GLY A 551 -9.49 2.13 32.19
CA GLY A 551 -9.88 1.22 31.11
C GLY A 551 -10.15 1.87 29.76
N LYS A 552 -9.90 3.19 29.60
CA LYS A 552 -10.15 3.94 28.36
C LYS A 552 -8.95 4.77 27.93
N LEU A 553 -8.83 4.94 26.62
CA LEU A 553 -7.93 5.97 26.07
C LEU A 553 -8.55 7.34 26.25
N ILE A 554 -7.77 8.23 26.81
CA ILE A 554 -8.13 9.64 27.04
C ILE A 554 -7.28 10.53 26.14
N VAL A 555 -7.96 11.32 25.33
CA VAL A 555 -7.33 12.38 24.51
C VAL A 555 -7.49 13.71 25.24
N ASP A 556 -6.38 14.36 25.52
CA ASP A 556 -6.33 15.66 26.21
C ASP A 556 -5.59 16.70 25.36
N ILE A 557 -6.35 17.50 24.64
CA ILE A 557 -5.78 18.56 23.79
C ILE A 557 -5.12 19.69 24.57
N THR A 558 -5.36 19.80 25.90
CA THR A 558 -4.70 20.81 26.73
C THR A 558 -3.22 20.50 26.95
N LYS A 559 -2.82 19.24 26.76
CA LYS A 559 -1.43 18.76 26.81
C LYS A 559 -0.68 18.93 25.49
N ARG A 560 -1.34 19.40 24.45
CA ARG A 560 -0.68 19.72 23.18
C ARG A 560 -0.04 21.10 23.26
N ALA A 561 1.04 21.28 22.53
CA ALA A 561 1.78 22.52 22.46
C ALA A 561 0.90 23.69 22.01
N LYS A 562 1.09 24.87 22.56
CA LYS A 562 0.36 26.07 22.18
C LYS A 562 0.61 26.47 20.70
N THR A 563 1.74 26.05 20.15
CA THR A 563 2.15 26.27 18.77
C THR A 563 1.54 25.27 17.76
N ASP A 564 0.83 24.26 18.24
CA ASP A 564 0.24 23.23 17.38
C ASP A 564 -0.86 23.80 16.46
N GLN A 565 -0.59 23.75 15.16
CA GLN A 565 -1.54 24.23 14.15
C GLN A 565 -2.57 23.13 13.76
N SER A 566 -2.36 21.88 14.16
CA SER A 566 -3.25 20.75 13.80
C SER A 566 -4.63 20.90 14.45
N ILE A 567 -4.70 21.48 15.63
CA ILE A 567 -5.93 21.72 16.40
C ILE A 567 -6.40 23.18 16.37
N LYS A 568 -5.81 24.00 15.49
CA LYS A 568 -6.19 25.42 15.40
C LYS A 568 -7.67 25.58 15.01
N GLY A 569 -8.42 26.27 15.83
CA GLY A 569 -9.87 26.48 15.68
C GLY A 569 -10.74 25.58 16.57
N ILE A 570 -10.18 24.51 17.14
CA ILE A 570 -10.93 23.58 18.00
C ILE A 570 -11.45 24.24 19.29
N LYS A 571 -10.71 25.23 19.84
CA LYS A 571 -11.13 25.95 21.04
C LYS A 571 -12.46 26.69 20.86
N LYS A 572 -12.67 27.29 19.68
CA LYS A 572 -13.94 27.94 19.36
C LYS A 572 -15.06 26.91 19.25
N LEU A 573 -14.78 25.78 18.64
CA LEU A 573 -15.76 24.71 18.55
C LEU A 573 -16.09 24.09 19.92
N LEU A 574 -15.13 24.03 20.86
CA LEU A 574 -15.35 23.60 22.23
C LEU A 574 -16.37 24.48 22.97
N GLU A 575 -16.36 25.78 22.68
CA GLU A 575 -17.34 26.73 23.25
C GLU A 575 -18.73 26.58 22.59
N GLU A 576 -18.79 26.27 21.28
CA GLU A 576 -20.03 26.15 20.50
C GLU A 576 -20.66 24.76 20.59
N ASN A 577 -19.86 23.70 20.54
CA ASN A 577 -20.28 22.30 20.57
C ASN A 577 -19.17 21.40 21.16
N PRO A 578 -19.14 21.23 22.50
CA PRO A 578 -18.09 20.48 23.20
C PRO A 578 -17.96 19.02 22.73
N ASP A 579 -19.07 18.32 22.53
CA ASP A 579 -19.07 16.90 22.16
C ASP A 579 -18.46 16.70 20.76
N GLU A 580 -18.82 17.52 19.81
CA GLU A 580 -18.25 17.47 18.45
C GLU A 580 -16.76 17.88 18.46
N ALA A 581 -16.37 18.86 19.26
CA ALA A 581 -14.99 19.23 19.40
C ALA A 581 -14.13 18.10 19.99
N GLN A 582 -14.64 17.40 21.02
CA GLN A 582 -13.95 16.25 21.61
C GLN A 582 -13.85 15.11 20.61
N ARG A 583 -14.91 14.80 19.88
CA ARG A 583 -14.91 13.76 18.83
C ARG A 583 -13.84 14.04 17.76
N ILE A 584 -13.74 15.30 17.31
CA ILE A 584 -12.72 15.69 16.33
C ILE A 584 -11.32 15.67 16.95
N ALA A 585 -11.16 16.05 18.22
CA ALA A 585 -9.90 15.96 18.93
C ALA A 585 -9.41 14.50 19.02
N ASP A 586 -10.29 13.61 19.42
CA ASP A 586 -10.01 12.17 19.48
C ASP A 586 -9.55 11.63 18.12
N GLU A 587 -10.29 11.96 17.07
CA GLU A 587 -9.95 11.58 15.69
C GLU A 587 -8.54 12.07 15.29
N ILE A 588 -8.23 13.34 15.52
CA ILE A 588 -6.94 13.95 15.13
C ILE A 588 -5.77 13.33 15.90
N VAL A 589 -5.89 13.18 17.21
CA VAL A 589 -4.78 12.69 18.04
C VAL A 589 -4.52 11.20 17.77
N LYS A 590 -5.57 10.39 17.76
CA LYS A 590 -5.47 8.95 17.46
C LYS A 590 -4.91 8.71 16.05
N ASN A 591 -5.43 9.39 15.04
CA ASN A 591 -4.92 9.31 13.67
C ASN A 591 -3.48 9.83 13.53
N THR A 592 -3.07 10.82 14.34
CA THR A 592 -1.69 11.28 14.37
C THR A 592 -0.77 10.16 14.82
N TYR A 593 -1.02 9.53 15.97
CA TYR A 593 -0.19 8.43 16.46
C TYR A 593 -0.28 7.20 15.54
N ARG A 594 -1.46 6.84 15.05
CA ARG A 594 -1.61 5.80 14.02
C ARG A 594 -0.71 6.07 12.82
N THR A 595 -0.73 7.29 12.32
CA THR A 595 0.09 7.67 11.17
C THR A 595 1.58 7.61 11.48
N LEU A 596 2.03 8.12 12.62
CA LEU A 596 3.43 8.05 13.04
C LEU A 596 3.90 6.60 13.21
N MET A 597 3.13 5.76 13.89
CA MET A 597 3.45 4.37 14.14
C MET A 597 3.45 3.49 12.88
N THR A 598 2.76 3.92 11.82
CA THR A 598 2.74 3.23 10.51
C THR A 598 3.76 3.76 9.50
N ARG A 599 4.69 4.63 9.89
CA ARG A 599 5.75 5.13 8.98
C ARG A 599 6.91 4.16 8.82
N GLY A 600 7.17 3.28 9.80
CA GLY A 600 8.18 2.24 9.72
C GLY A 600 7.74 1.09 8.82
N GLN A 601 8.56 0.74 7.84
CA GLN A 601 8.30 -0.42 6.98
C GLN A 601 8.65 -1.73 7.68
N LYS A 602 9.75 -1.76 8.46
CA LYS A 602 10.29 -2.95 9.13
C LYS A 602 9.96 -3.01 10.61
N GLY A 603 9.79 -1.85 11.26
CA GLY A 603 9.46 -1.83 12.68
C GLY A 603 9.11 -0.46 13.23
N CYS A 604 8.43 -0.51 14.38
CA CYS A 604 8.03 0.65 15.18
C CYS A 604 8.37 0.41 16.64
N TYR A 605 9.16 1.29 17.21
CA TYR A 605 9.53 1.30 18.63
C TYR A 605 8.79 2.45 19.29
N ILE A 606 8.16 2.22 20.44
CA ILE A 606 7.42 3.26 21.14
C ILE A 606 7.95 3.50 22.54
N TYR A 607 7.84 4.75 22.96
CA TYR A 607 7.98 5.19 24.36
C TYR A 607 6.76 6.06 24.68
N CYS A 608 6.10 5.81 25.81
CA CYS A 608 4.96 6.58 26.31
C CYS A 608 5.36 7.35 27.57
N THR A 609 5.07 8.66 27.64
CA THR A 609 5.22 9.45 28.87
C THR A 609 4.26 8.96 29.97
N ASN A 610 3.05 8.51 29.60
CA ASN A 610 2.10 7.89 30.51
C ASN A 610 2.40 6.39 30.68
N LYS A 611 2.78 6.00 31.91
CA LYS A 611 3.14 4.61 32.24
C LYS A 611 1.96 3.62 32.09
N GLU A 612 0.75 4.07 32.38
CA GLU A 612 -0.45 3.24 32.23
C GLU A 612 -0.74 2.95 30.77
N LEU A 613 -0.51 3.93 29.87
CA LEU A 613 -0.58 3.73 28.44
C LEU A 613 0.48 2.73 27.93
N ALA A 614 1.72 2.85 28.43
CA ALA A 614 2.77 1.88 28.08
C ALA A 614 2.39 0.46 28.52
N ASN A 615 1.86 0.30 29.72
CA ASN A 615 1.39 -0.99 30.23
C ASN A 615 0.19 -1.52 29.42
N TYR A 616 -0.75 -0.67 29.06
CA TYR A 616 -1.86 -1.04 28.18
C TYR A 616 -1.38 -1.59 26.84
N PHE A 617 -0.44 -0.92 26.17
CA PHE A 617 0.17 -1.42 24.93
C PHE A 617 0.88 -2.76 25.14
N LYS A 618 1.62 -2.94 26.26
CA LYS A 618 2.30 -4.20 26.58
C LYS A 618 1.31 -5.35 26.77
N LEU A 619 0.21 -5.11 27.51
CA LEU A 619 -0.84 -6.11 27.71
C LEU A 619 -1.52 -6.48 26.40
N ALA A 620 -1.83 -5.49 25.58
CA ALA A 620 -2.44 -5.71 24.26
C ALA A 620 -1.52 -6.49 23.32
N TYR A 621 -0.21 -6.21 23.34
CA TYR A 621 0.77 -6.88 22.48
C TYR A 621 1.06 -8.31 22.92
N ASN A 622 1.04 -8.58 24.25
CA ASN A 622 1.37 -9.89 24.82
C ASN A 622 0.14 -10.82 24.98
N HIS A 623 -0.97 -10.55 24.30
CA HIS A 623 -2.21 -11.34 24.37
C HIS A 623 -2.79 -11.47 25.80
N GLN A 624 -2.64 -10.43 26.62
CA GLN A 624 -3.04 -10.43 28.02
C GLN A 624 -4.25 -9.53 28.33
N LEU A 625 -4.87 -8.93 27.31
CA LEU A 625 -6.11 -8.19 27.47
C LEU A 625 -7.28 -9.17 27.57
N SER A 626 -7.94 -9.23 28.74
CA SER A 626 -9.23 -9.87 28.86
C SER A 626 -10.32 -8.95 28.30
N TYR A 627 -10.91 -9.32 27.18
CA TYR A 627 -12.06 -8.60 26.62
C TYR A 627 -13.33 -9.00 27.38
N THR A 628 -13.90 -8.08 28.13
CA THR A 628 -15.29 -8.20 28.61
C THR A 628 -16.18 -7.56 27.53
N TYR A 629 -16.89 -8.39 26.78
CA TYR A 629 -17.96 -7.90 25.91
C TYR A 629 -18.97 -7.11 26.77
N PRO A 630 -19.39 -5.91 26.37
CA PRO A 630 -20.56 -5.29 27.00
C PRO A 630 -21.76 -6.22 26.74
N GLU A 631 -22.34 -6.76 27.79
CA GLU A 631 -23.56 -7.53 27.70
C GLU A 631 -24.62 -6.62 27.07
N GLY A 632 -25.12 -6.94 25.87
CA GLY A 632 -26.38 -6.42 25.38
C GLY A 632 -26.45 -5.80 24.00
N GLN A 633 -25.50 -5.96 23.11
CA GLN A 633 -25.71 -5.66 21.67
C GLN A 633 -25.31 -6.85 20.81
N ALA A 634 -26.30 -7.68 20.44
CA ALA A 634 -26.14 -8.59 19.32
C ALA A 634 -26.03 -7.73 18.06
N ILE A 635 -24.82 -7.61 17.52
CA ILE A 635 -24.58 -6.96 16.21
C ILE A 635 -25.18 -7.89 15.17
N ASP A 636 -26.19 -7.41 14.46
CA ASP A 636 -26.74 -8.11 13.31
C ASP A 636 -25.70 -8.04 12.18
N GLU A 637 -24.80 -9.04 12.16
CA GLU A 637 -23.70 -9.19 11.17
C GLU A 637 -24.20 -9.21 9.71
N ARG A 638 -25.51 -9.31 9.48
CA ARG A 638 -26.08 -9.37 8.14
C ARG A 638 -26.20 -8.02 7.44
N GLN A 639 -26.22 -6.91 8.17
CA GLN A 639 -26.36 -5.58 7.55
C GLN A 639 -25.04 -4.97 7.09
N ASN A 640 -23.91 -5.29 7.70
CA ASN A 640 -22.63 -4.73 7.29
C ASN A 640 -21.96 -5.49 6.12
N ILE A 641 -22.27 -6.78 5.94
CA ILE A 641 -21.74 -7.59 4.82
C ILE A 641 -22.50 -7.29 3.51
N ALA A 642 -23.79 -6.92 3.60
CA ALA A 642 -24.58 -6.56 2.42
C ALA A 642 -24.23 -5.18 1.84
N ALA A 643 -23.64 -4.28 2.62
CA ALA A 643 -23.23 -2.95 2.15
C ALA A 643 -21.86 -2.98 1.40
N ASP A 644 -20.97 -3.93 1.73
CA ASP A 644 -19.66 -4.01 1.11
C ASP A 644 -19.58 -4.95 -0.11
N SER A 645 -20.51 -5.91 -0.23
CA SER A 645 -20.52 -6.85 -1.36
C SER A 645 -21.30 -6.40 -2.59
N SER A 646 -22.03 -5.27 -2.53
CA SER A 646 -22.83 -4.76 -3.66
C SER A 646 -22.22 -3.58 -4.42
N SER A 647 -21.02 -3.13 -4.10
CA SER A 647 -20.44 -1.91 -4.68
C SER A 647 -19.32 -2.14 -5.71
N SER A 648 -19.25 -3.32 -6.34
CA SER A 648 -18.37 -3.51 -7.50
C SER A 648 -19.02 -3.08 -8.83
N ASP A 649 -20.22 -2.52 -8.81
CA ASP A 649 -20.83 -1.97 -10.00
C ASP A 649 -20.42 -0.50 -10.19
N LYS A 650 -19.70 -0.24 -11.26
CA LYS A 650 -19.35 1.08 -11.76
C LYS A 650 -20.62 1.89 -12.05
N VAL A 651 -21.01 2.74 -11.11
CA VAL A 651 -22.11 3.68 -11.38
C VAL A 651 -21.58 4.85 -12.19
N ILE A 652 -21.85 4.84 -13.48
CA ILE A 652 -21.77 6.04 -14.33
C ILE A 652 -23.00 6.88 -13.99
N ILE A 653 -22.83 7.92 -13.18
CA ILE A 653 -23.90 8.89 -12.96
C ILE A 653 -23.91 9.87 -14.13
N ASN A 654 -24.68 9.55 -15.16
CA ASN A 654 -25.03 10.51 -16.20
C ASN A 654 -26.15 11.41 -15.67
N SER A 655 -25.87 12.67 -15.39
CA SER A 655 -26.88 13.70 -15.24
C SER A 655 -27.38 14.12 -16.63
N GLN A 656 -28.41 13.44 -17.15
CA GLN A 656 -29.19 14.05 -18.23
C GLN A 656 -30.16 15.08 -17.64
N PRO A 657 -30.26 16.28 -18.21
CA PRO A 657 -31.33 17.21 -17.83
C PRO A 657 -32.66 16.67 -18.35
N ASN A 658 -33.62 16.54 -17.47
CA ASN A 658 -35.02 16.30 -17.85
C ASN A 658 -35.44 17.35 -18.87
N LYS A 659 -35.69 16.92 -20.12
CA LYS A 659 -36.55 17.68 -21.02
C LYS A 659 -38.00 17.25 -20.73
N LEU A 660 -38.79 18.24 -20.41
CA LEU A 660 -40.25 18.23 -20.57
C LEU A 660 -40.65 17.85 -21.96
#